data_b2b85138299ccb514bd07473bec9d0ab
#
_entry.id   b2b85138299ccb514bd07473bec9d0ab
#
_cell.length_a   1.000
_cell.length_b   1.000
_cell.length_c   1.000
_cell.angle_alpha   90.00
_cell.angle_beta   90.00
_cell.angle_gamma   90.00
#
_symmetry.space_group_name_H-M   'P 1'
#
loop_
_entity.id
_entity.type
_entity.pdbx_description
1 polymer ?
#
loop_
_entity_poly.entity_id
_entity_poly.type
_entity_poly.pdbx_seq_one_letter_code
_entity_poly.pdbx_strand_id
1 'polypeptide(L)'
;MRITGLPLRYVSCVQGGFAQKLGIRSVATAPKSTPAGAHHEVQYDRSLYVLDPIDPNEPKFDKILIANRGEIACRIIKTCRAMGIKTVAVHSDVDSASLHVRLADEAVCVGPAPTSESYLRADRILQAVKDTGAQAVHPGYGFLSENTTFAAQLEEAGAKFVGPNSKAILAMGDKIHSKRIATEARVNMIPGYDGEINDEEECVKVANDIGYPVMIKASAGGGGKGMRIAWNDKEARDGYRLSKQEAKSSFGDDRMLVEKFIDNPRHIEMQVLCDKHGNAIWLNERECSIQRRNQKVIEEAPSSFVDPEMRKKMGAQATQLALAVGYDSAGTVEFLVDSKKNFYFLEMNTRLQVEHPITEAITGLDIVQQMLRVCYGHKLNIKQSDIGIRGWAFECRVYAEDPYKGFGLPSVGRLTKYEEPLKVEGVRCDSGIREGSEISIYYDPLICKLVTHGKDRQQALDRMRDALDNYVIRGPTHNIPLLRDIIEEKRFRKGDITTKYLPETYPEGFMGALLNEEEERDIVALSAALQARKSARSQQFMNQTRQRGTVHDPYKKEYDYVVEFPRYSEEGSVHRASVQVNFIDGNPSQANILVDGKKVNLRGDLNLARSVLHLTVNGKGVATQIASKKPGEFTLIYKGSPFKMKVMPALANNMLKFMKEKPKLDLSTVVIAPMPGAIKSVTAKEGMMVTEGQELCVMEAMKMQNSLLAGKTGKVKKVNCKPGDTVEEGFVLVELE
;
A
#
# COMPACT_ATOMS: atom_id res chain seq x y z
N MET A 1 29.77 -27.19 -47.07
CA MET A 1 31.05 -26.46 -47.31
C MET A 1 31.51 -25.85 -46.02
N ARG A 2 32.67 -26.32 -45.54
CA ARG A 2 33.37 -25.78 -44.36
C ARG A 2 34.13 -24.52 -44.77
N ILE A 3 34.15 -23.47 -43.93
CA ILE A 3 35.25 -22.53 -43.86
C ILE A 3 35.47 -22.16 -42.38
N THR A 4 36.64 -22.50 -41.99
CA THR A 4 37.41 -22.39 -40.75
C THR A 4 37.75 -20.97 -40.32
N GLY A 5 37.93 -20.81 -39.01
CA GLY A 5 38.32 -19.63 -38.26
C GLY A 5 39.73 -19.08 -38.44
N LEU A 6 39.98 -17.95 -37.80
CA LEU A 6 41.33 -17.44 -37.46
C LEU A 6 41.24 -16.51 -36.23
N PRO A 7 42.30 -16.44 -35.39
CA PRO A 7 42.25 -15.91 -34.03
C PRO A 7 42.76 -14.46 -33.92
N LEU A 8 42.28 -13.75 -32.93
CA LEU A 8 42.75 -12.41 -32.51
C LEU A 8 44.07 -12.54 -31.75
N ARG A 9 45.10 -11.89 -32.27
CA ARG A 9 46.41 -11.72 -31.64
C ARG A 9 46.41 -10.52 -30.68
N TYR A 10 46.98 -10.76 -29.50
CA TYR A 10 47.47 -9.73 -28.58
C TYR A 10 48.61 -8.94 -29.24
N VAL A 11 48.62 -7.62 -29.05
CA VAL A 11 49.77 -6.76 -29.28
C VAL A 11 50.13 -6.06 -27.96
N SER A 12 51.24 -6.48 -27.40
CA SER A 12 51.97 -5.75 -26.36
C SER A 12 52.91 -4.73 -27.03
N CYS A 13 52.95 -3.50 -26.55
CA CYS A 13 54.06 -2.57 -26.83
C CYS A 13 54.28 -1.70 -25.59
N VAL A 14 55.35 -2.02 -24.90
CA VAL A 14 56.68 -1.40 -24.77
C VAL A 14 56.66 -0.03 -24.06
N GLN A 15 57.36 -0.05 -22.91
CA GLN A 15 57.83 1.05 -22.07
C GLN A 15 58.85 1.93 -22.80
N GLY A 16 58.80 3.23 -22.58
CA GLY A 16 59.87 4.15 -22.95
C GLY A 16 59.60 5.54 -22.34
N GLY A 17 60.42 5.89 -21.36
CA GLY A 17 60.23 7.03 -20.47
C GLY A 17 60.46 8.41 -21.08
N PHE A 18 59.91 9.39 -20.45
CA PHE A 18 60.44 10.72 -20.23
C PHE A 18 59.86 11.33 -18.94
N ALA A 19 60.71 11.36 -17.91
CA ALA A 19 60.43 12.12 -16.69
C ALA A 19 61.14 13.46 -16.81
N GLN A 20 60.44 14.60 -16.60
CA GLN A 20 60.83 15.60 -15.62
C GLN A 20 60.02 16.89 -15.71
N LYS A 21 59.59 17.32 -14.51
CA LYS A 21 59.24 18.68 -14.08
C LYS A 21 57.89 19.25 -14.48
N LEU A 22 56.90 18.99 -13.62
CA LEU A 22 56.04 20.02 -13.05
C LEU A 22 55.46 19.50 -11.73
N GLY A 23 55.74 20.21 -10.65
CA GLY A 23 55.37 19.83 -9.28
C GLY A 23 53.84 19.84 -9.09
N ILE A 24 53.31 18.68 -8.84
CA ILE A 24 51.95 18.52 -8.32
C ILE A 24 52.08 17.63 -7.08
N ARG A 25 51.61 18.19 -5.96
CA ARG A 25 51.56 17.53 -4.65
C ARG A 25 50.74 16.24 -4.77
N SER A 26 51.17 15.25 -4.03
CA SER A 26 50.58 13.93 -3.87
C SER A 26 49.04 14.04 -3.70
N VAL A 27 48.33 13.50 -4.65
CA VAL A 27 46.89 13.22 -4.53
C VAL A 27 46.74 11.75 -4.13
N ALA A 28 45.88 11.58 -3.18
CA ALA A 28 45.50 10.36 -2.52
C ALA A 28 45.43 9.11 -3.42
N THR A 29 45.79 8.02 -2.85
CA THR A 29 45.58 6.65 -3.34
C THR A 29 44.19 6.47 -3.94
N ALA A 30 44.14 5.95 -5.17
CA ALA A 30 42.94 5.52 -5.83
C ALA A 30 42.10 4.61 -4.90
N PRO A 31 40.79 4.81 -4.79
CA PRO A 31 39.97 3.91 -4.03
C PRO A 31 40.05 2.51 -4.66
N LYS A 32 40.28 1.52 -3.82
CA LYS A 32 40.21 0.10 -4.20
C LYS A 32 38.87 -0.12 -4.90
N SER A 33 38.88 -0.71 -6.08
CA SER A 33 37.70 -1.16 -6.79
C SER A 33 36.82 -1.99 -5.85
N THR A 34 35.67 -1.46 -5.48
CA THR A 34 34.61 -2.21 -4.80
C THR A 34 34.12 -3.31 -5.74
N PRO A 35 33.93 -4.55 -5.26
CA PRO A 35 33.36 -5.60 -6.10
C PRO A 35 32.01 -5.14 -6.66
N ALA A 36 31.80 -5.36 -7.96
CA ALA A 36 30.52 -5.14 -8.61
C ALA A 36 29.47 -6.03 -7.93
N GLY A 37 28.63 -5.42 -7.09
CA GLY A 37 27.64 -6.15 -6.30
C GLY A 37 27.27 -5.51 -4.97
N ALA A 38 27.97 -4.48 -4.52
CA ALA A 38 27.56 -3.73 -3.33
C ALA A 38 26.31 -2.89 -3.67
N HIS A 39 25.13 -3.51 -3.58
CA HIS A 39 23.88 -2.77 -3.46
C HIS A 39 24.01 -1.90 -2.22
N HIS A 40 23.77 -0.59 -2.36
CA HIS A 40 23.48 0.29 -1.24
C HIS A 40 22.18 -0.22 -0.61
N GLU A 41 22.28 -1.19 0.31
CA GLU A 41 21.19 -1.48 1.24
C GLU A 41 20.99 -0.19 2.03
N VAL A 42 19.82 0.42 1.89
CA VAL A 42 19.37 1.46 2.82
C VAL A 42 19.37 0.76 4.17
N GLN A 43 20.31 1.14 5.02
CA GLN A 43 20.48 0.52 6.32
C GLN A 43 19.24 0.89 7.14
N TYR A 44 18.38 -0.11 7.40
CA TYR A 44 17.22 0.05 8.27
C TYR A 44 17.73 0.46 9.65
N ASP A 45 17.47 1.71 10.03
CA ASP A 45 17.83 2.20 11.35
C ASP A 45 16.80 1.71 12.37
N ARG A 46 17.09 0.54 12.95
CA ARG A 46 16.27 -0.08 13.99
C ARG A 46 16.09 0.82 15.21
N SER A 47 17.08 1.66 15.52
CA SER A 47 17.08 2.50 16.73
C SER A 47 15.98 3.55 16.74
N LEU A 48 15.45 3.96 15.59
CA LEU A 48 14.35 4.93 15.50
C LEU A 48 13.04 4.37 16.08
N TYR A 49 12.81 3.07 15.97
CA TYR A 49 11.52 2.44 16.27
C TYR A 49 11.61 1.40 17.38
N VAL A 50 12.73 0.67 17.45
CA VAL A 50 12.90 -0.48 18.32
C VAL A 50 14.03 -0.24 19.30
N LEU A 51 13.70 -0.21 20.58
CA LEU A 51 14.65 -0.13 21.70
C LEU A 51 14.91 -1.49 22.35
N ASP A 52 14.19 -2.54 21.90
CA ASP A 52 14.29 -3.90 22.41
C ASP A 52 15.70 -4.46 22.15
N PRO A 53 16.51 -4.69 23.19
CA PRO A 53 17.88 -5.13 23.01
C PRO A 53 17.92 -6.58 22.50
N ILE A 54 18.92 -6.87 21.68
CA ILE A 54 19.23 -8.24 21.27
C ILE A 54 20.38 -8.74 22.14
N ASP A 55 20.15 -9.79 22.92
CA ASP A 55 21.23 -10.49 23.62
C ASP A 55 21.91 -11.47 22.64
N PRO A 56 23.15 -11.25 22.25
CA PRO A 56 23.86 -12.14 21.32
C PRO A 56 24.13 -13.53 21.92
N ASN A 57 24.11 -13.68 23.26
CA ASN A 57 24.37 -14.92 23.96
C ASN A 57 23.11 -15.73 24.26
N GLU A 58 21.91 -15.17 24.04
CA GLU A 58 20.65 -15.88 24.25
C GLU A 58 20.54 -17.05 23.25
N PRO A 59 20.24 -18.28 23.69
CA PRO A 59 20.00 -19.40 22.78
C PRO A 59 18.91 -19.07 21.76
N LYS A 60 19.12 -19.42 20.50
CA LYS A 60 18.24 -19.07 19.39
C LYS A 60 18.32 -20.12 18.28
N PHE A 61 17.40 -20.02 17.33
CA PHE A 61 17.49 -20.81 16.10
C PHE A 61 18.74 -20.44 15.29
N ASP A 62 19.37 -21.40 14.65
CA ASP A 62 20.45 -21.17 13.69
C ASP A 62 19.88 -20.76 12.34
N LYS A 63 18.75 -21.40 11.94
CA LYS A 63 18.13 -21.18 10.63
C LYS A 63 16.61 -21.32 10.71
N ILE A 64 15.89 -20.39 10.10
CA ILE A 64 14.43 -20.46 9.95
C ILE A 64 14.02 -20.31 8.48
N LEU A 65 12.88 -20.90 8.11
CA LEU A 65 12.23 -20.70 6.82
C LEU A 65 11.10 -19.67 6.97
N ILE A 66 10.97 -18.78 6.00
CA ILE A 66 9.91 -17.76 5.95
C ILE A 66 8.90 -18.18 4.89
N ALA A 67 7.75 -18.70 5.36
CA ALA A 67 6.68 -19.20 4.48
C ALA A 67 5.75 -18.04 4.02
N ASN A 68 6.36 -16.99 3.50
CA ASN A 68 5.65 -15.81 2.97
C ASN A 68 6.49 -15.07 1.93
N ARG A 69 5.96 -13.99 1.35
CA ARG A 69 6.58 -13.19 0.32
C ARG A 69 6.46 -11.70 0.59
N GLY A 70 7.08 -10.90 -0.28
CA GLY A 70 6.89 -9.46 -0.29
C GLY A 70 7.45 -8.76 0.95
N GLU A 71 6.74 -7.73 1.42
CA GLU A 71 7.24 -6.87 2.49
C GLU A 71 7.39 -7.61 3.83
N ILE A 72 6.45 -8.51 4.18
CA ILE A 72 6.52 -9.22 5.46
C ILE A 72 7.69 -10.19 5.52
N ALA A 73 8.02 -10.85 4.40
CA ALA A 73 9.21 -11.69 4.34
C ALA A 73 10.48 -10.84 4.52
N CYS A 74 10.57 -9.68 3.85
CA CYS A 74 11.67 -8.73 4.05
C CYS A 74 11.76 -8.23 5.50
N ARG A 75 10.61 -7.96 6.14
CA ARG A 75 10.52 -7.50 7.53
C ARG A 75 11.05 -8.55 8.50
N ILE A 76 10.67 -9.82 8.32
CA ILE A 76 11.14 -10.93 9.16
C ILE A 76 12.64 -11.17 8.95
N ILE A 77 13.11 -11.16 7.71
CA ILE A 77 14.55 -11.33 7.37
C ILE A 77 15.40 -10.27 8.09
N LYS A 78 14.94 -9.01 8.14
CA LYS A 78 15.67 -7.93 8.84
C LYS A 78 15.88 -8.24 10.33
N THR A 79 14.83 -8.68 11.03
CA THR A 79 14.95 -9.06 12.44
C THR A 79 15.83 -10.31 12.63
N CYS A 80 15.65 -11.35 11.80
CA CYS A 80 16.47 -12.56 11.86
C CYS A 80 17.95 -12.23 11.68
N ARG A 81 18.27 -11.41 10.68
CA ARG A 81 19.64 -10.94 10.43
C ARG A 81 20.22 -10.18 11.62
N ALA A 82 19.44 -9.28 12.25
CA ALA A 82 19.85 -8.56 13.45
C ALA A 82 20.12 -9.50 14.63
N MET A 83 19.33 -10.57 14.76
CA MET A 83 19.54 -11.63 15.78
C MET A 83 20.63 -12.64 15.42
N GLY A 84 21.21 -12.58 14.21
CA GLY A 84 22.19 -13.54 13.72
C GLY A 84 21.60 -14.91 13.36
N ILE A 85 20.33 -14.97 12.96
CA ILE A 85 19.61 -16.16 12.50
C ILE A 85 19.64 -16.19 10.97
N LYS A 86 20.06 -17.31 10.37
CA LYS A 86 20.01 -17.52 8.93
C LYS A 86 18.58 -17.72 8.45
N THR A 87 18.30 -17.29 7.22
CA THR A 87 16.97 -17.29 6.66
C THR A 87 16.88 -18.04 5.34
N VAL A 88 15.80 -18.80 5.18
CA VAL A 88 15.40 -19.43 3.92
C VAL A 88 14.13 -18.75 3.44
N ALA A 89 14.17 -18.14 2.25
CA ALA A 89 12.99 -17.61 1.58
C ALA A 89 12.35 -18.70 0.71
N VAL A 90 11.02 -18.73 0.67
CA VAL A 90 10.29 -19.46 -0.38
C VAL A 90 9.78 -18.49 -1.44
N HIS A 91 9.71 -18.95 -2.70
CA HIS A 91 9.21 -18.13 -3.77
C HIS A 91 8.52 -18.95 -4.85
N SER A 92 7.56 -18.34 -5.56
CA SER A 92 7.06 -18.88 -6.84
C SER A 92 8.04 -18.57 -7.97
N ASP A 93 7.81 -19.12 -9.14
CA ASP A 93 8.64 -18.88 -10.34
C ASP A 93 8.76 -17.38 -10.67
N VAL A 94 7.65 -16.63 -10.64
CA VAL A 94 7.61 -15.17 -10.94
C VAL A 94 8.27 -14.32 -9.85
N ASP A 95 8.39 -14.82 -8.64
CA ASP A 95 9.02 -14.12 -7.53
C ASP A 95 10.53 -14.37 -7.39
N SER A 96 11.14 -15.17 -8.27
CA SER A 96 12.56 -15.55 -8.19
C SER A 96 13.54 -14.37 -8.09
N ALA A 97 13.19 -13.21 -8.66
CA ALA A 97 13.99 -11.99 -8.61
C ALA A 97 13.53 -10.99 -7.52
N SER A 98 12.55 -11.34 -6.70
CA SER A 98 11.95 -10.48 -5.69
C SER A 98 12.92 -10.12 -4.56
N LEU A 99 12.66 -9.00 -3.86
CA LEU A 99 13.57 -8.47 -2.86
C LEU A 99 13.82 -9.46 -1.70
N HIS A 100 12.77 -10.12 -1.19
CA HIS A 100 12.90 -11.08 -0.09
C HIS A 100 13.79 -12.28 -0.45
N VAL A 101 13.76 -12.76 -1.71
CA VAL A 101 14.65 -13.83 -2.20
C VAL A 101 16.11 -13.40 -2.18
N ARG A 102 16.38 -12.14 -2.54
CA ARG A 102 17.75 -11.59 -2.55
C ARG A 102 18.28 -11.27 -1.15
N LEU A 103 17.40 -10.99 -0.20
CA LEU A 103 17.77 -10.69 1.17
C LEU A 103 18.03 -11.94 2.00
N ALA A 104 17.41 -13.06 1.68
CA ALA A 104 17.59 -14.32 2.41
C ALA A 104 18.95 -14.95 2.12
N ASP A 105 19.41 -15.80 3.05
CA ASP A 105 20.65 -16.55 2.92
C ASP A 105 20.51 -17.71 1.94
N GLU A 106 19.31 -18.35 1.91
CA GLU A 106 18.95 -19.43 1.00
C GLU A 106 17.55 -19.15 0.42
N ALA A 107 17.24 -19.73 -0.73
CA ALA A 107 15.91 -19.61 -1.34
C ALA A 107 15.47 -20.90 -2.03
N VAL A 108 14.18 -21.22 -1.94
CA VAL A 108 13.58 -22.42 -2.52
C VAL A 108 12.36 -22.07 -3.34
N CYS A 109 12.30 -22.51 -4.61
CA CYS A 109 11.14 -22.37 -5.45
C CYS A 109 10.07 -23.40 -5.05
N VAL A 110 8.86 -22.93 -4.70
CA VAL A 110 7.75 -23.77 -4.24
C VAL A 110 6.65 -23.96 -5.29
N GLY A 111 6.83 -23.43 -6.49
CA GLY A 111 5.91 -23.68 -7.61
C GLY A 111 5.61 -22.49 -8.50
N PRO A 112 4.58 -22.62 -9.38
CA PRO A 112 4.18 -21.56 -10.30
C PRO A 112 3.48 -20.39 -9.58
N ALA A 113 3.19 -19.31 -10.34
CA ALA A 113 2.65 -18.06 -9.83
C ALA A 113 1.36 -18.19 -8.97
N PRO A 114 0.33 -18.98 -9.33
CA PRO A 114 -0.89 -19.08 -8.51
C PRO A 114 -0.59 -19.53 -7.08
N THR A 115 -1.15 -18.83 -6.09
CA THR A 115 -0.90 -19.11 -4.67
C THR A 115 -1.30 -20.53 -4.26
N SER A 116 -2.40 -21.06 -4.83
CA SER A 116 -2.87 -22.42 -4.59
C SER A 116 -1.88 -23.50 -5.05
N GLU A 117 -0.98 -23.15 -5.97
CA GLU A 117 0.03 -24.05 -6.52
C GLU A 117 1.44 -23.78 -5.99
N SER A 118 1.60 -22.78 -5.11
CA SER A 118 2.89 -22.35 -4.53
C SER A 118 2.80 -22.10 -3.04
N TYR A 119 2.52 -20.89 -2.60
CA TYR A 119 2.58 -20.46 -1.21
C TYR A 119 1.58 -21.16 -0.26
N LEU A 120 0.48 -21.71 -0.79
CA LEU A 120 -0.50 -22.50 -0.04
C LEU A 120 -0.21 -24.01 -0.06
N ARG A 121 0.85 -24.45 -0.73
CA ARG A 121 1.27 -25.86 -0.78
C ARG A 121 2.11 -26.22 0.46
N ALA A 122 1.41 -26.62 1.52
CA ALA A 122 2.04 -27.06 2.76
C ALA A 122 3.07 -28.18 2.55
N ASP A 123 2.78 -29.14 1.68
CA ASP A 123 3.68 -30.23 1.32
C ASP A 123 5.02 -29.76 0.75
N ARG A 124 5.01 -28.74 -0.13
CA ARG A 124 6.24 -28.18 -0.71
C ARG A 124 7.04 -27.37 0.30
N ILE A 125 6.35 -26.66 1.20
CA ILE A 125 7.04 -25.92 2.26
C ILE A 125 7.66 -26.88 3.26
N LEU A 126 6.99 -27.96 3.65
CA LEU A 126 7.54 -29.02 4.49
C LEU A 126 8.75 -29.69 3.84
N GLN A 127 8.72 -29.92 2.52
CA GLN A 127 9.87 -30.43 1.80
C GLN A 127 11.05 -29.44 1.84
N ALA A 128 10.78 -28.13 1.63
CA ALA A 128 11.80 -27.09 1.73
C ALA A 128 12.44 -27.00 3.12
N VAL A 129 11.65 -27.22 4.20
CA VAL A 129 12.17 -27.31 5.58
C VAL A 129 13.15 -28.46 5.71
N LYS A 130 12.82 -29.66 5.18
CA LYS A 130 13.67 -30.86 5.24
C LYS A 130 14.96 -30.65 4.43
N ASP A 131 14.85 -30.10 3.22
CA ASP A 131 15.98 -29.91 2.31
C ASP A 131 16.98 -28.90 2.83
N THR A 132 16.51 -27.85 3.52
CA THR A 132 17.36 -26.76 4.04
C THR A 132 17.80 -26.97 5.49
N GLY A 133 17.16 -27.87 6.23
CA GLY A 133 17.40 -28.08 7.65
C GLY A 133 16.96 -26.89 8.51
N ALA A 134 15.91 -26.15 8.10
CA ALA A 134 15.36 -25.07 8.89
C ALA A 134 14.68 -25.62 10.16
N GLN A 135 14.97 -25.02 11.30
CA GLN A 135 14.50 -25.45 12.62
C GLN A 135 13.10 -24.91 12.97
N ALA A 136 12.70 -23.83 12.30
CA ALA A 136 11.38 -23.24 12.49
C ALA A 136 10.89 -22.59 11.19
N VAL A 137 9.56 -22.38 11.11
CA VAL A 137 8.90 -21.71 9.99
C VAL A 137 8.15 -20.49 10.51
N HIS A 138 8.45 -19.30 9.96
CA HIS A 138 7.68 -18.10 10.23
C HIS A 138 6.68 -17.86 9.09
N PRO A 139 5.37 -17.96 9.32
CA PRO A 139 4.35 -17.85 8.29
C PRO A 139 4.03 -16.40 7.90
N GLY A 140 4.47 -15.39 8.67
CA GLY A 140 4.05 -14.00 8.51
C GLY A 140 2.57 -13.81 8.79
N TYR A 141 1.84 -13.23 7.84
CA TYR A 141 0.38 -13.11 7.84
C TYR A 141 -0.21 -13.57 6.51
N GLY A 142 -1.50 -13.95 6.50
CA GLY A 142 -2.16 -14.57 5.34
C GLY A 142 -1.57 -15.96 5.04
N PHE A 143 -1.82 -16.48 3.85
CA PHE A 143 -1.40 -17.81 3.41
C PHE A 143 -1.65 -18.91 4.45
N LEU A 144 -0.58 -19.50 4.99
CA LEU A 144 -0.65 -20.59 5.97
C LEU A 144 -0.56 -20.15 7.43
N SER A 145 -0.62 -18.84 7.72
CA SER A 145 -0.40 -18.32 9.07
C SER A 145 -1.47 -18.75 10.10
N GLU A 146 -2.68 -19.04 9.65
CA GLU A 146 -3.81 -19.50 10.49
C GLU A 146 -4.26 -20.93 10.11
N ASN A 147 -3.38 -21.70 9.45
CA ASN A 147 -3.67 -23.06 9.03
C ASN A 147 -3.25 -24.07 10.12
N THR A 148 -4.24 -24.61 10.83
CA THR A 148 -4.05 -25.56 11.93
C THR A 148 -3.37 -26.87 11.50
N THR A 149 -3.73 -27.39 10.31
CA THR A 149 -3.16 -28.61 9.76
C THR A 149 -1.67 -28.43 9.45
N PHE A 150 -1.31 -27.30 8.86
CA PHE A 150 0.09 -26.99 8.56
C PHE A 150 0.92 -26.84 9.83
N ALA A 151 0.40 -26.17 10.86
CA ALA A 151 1.10 -26.04 12.15
C ALA A 151 1.37 -27.41 12.80
N ALA A 152 0.37 -28.32 12.79
CA ALA A 152 0.53 -29.66 13.30
C ALA A 152 1.54 -30.50 12.50
N GLN A 153 1.48 -30.43 11.17
CA GLN A 153 2.41 -31.14 10.28
C GLN A 153 3.87 -30.68 10.46
N LEU A 154 4.09 -29.39 10.77
CA LEU A 154 5.43 -28.88 11.08
C LEU A 154 5.98 -29.48 12.36
N GLU A 155 5.17 -29.54 13.42
CA GLU A 155 5.56 -30.14 14.70
C GLU A 155 5.90 -31.63 14.52
N GLU A 156 5.10 -32.38 13.76
CA GLU A 156 5.37 -33.77 13.40
C GLU A 156 6.66 -33.95 12.60
N ALA A 157 6.97 -32.97 11.74
CA ALA A 157 8.24 -32.94 10.97
C ALA A 157 9.47 -32.51 11.80
N GLY A 158 9.29 -32.17 13.08
CA GLY A 158 10.37 -31.74 13.98
C GLY A 158 10.77 -30.27 13.85
N ALA A 159 10.02 -29.45 13.11
CA ALA A 159 10.24 -28.02 13.00
C ALA A 159 9.19 -27.24 13.81
N LYS A 160 9.55 -26.07 14.35
CA LYS A 160 8.63 -25.24 15.13
C LYS A 160 7.87 -24.26 14.26
N PHE A 161 6.59 -24.05 14.57
CA PHE A 161 5.77 -23.01 13.97
C PHE A 161 5.95 -21.70 14.73
N VAL A 162 6.43 -20.62 14.07
CA VAL A 162 6.57 -19.28 14.67
C VAL A 162 5.23 -18.58 14.64
N GLY A 163 4.39 -18.94 15.57
CA GLY A 163 3.01 -18.53 15.73
C GLY A 163 2.41 -19.22 16.97
N PRO A 164 1.11 -19.08 17.22
CA PRO A 164 0.46 -19.77 18.32
C PRO A 164 0.31 -21.27 18.04
N ASN A 165 0.06 -22.03 19.08
CA ASN A 165 -0.20 -23.47 18.97
C ASN A 165 -1.48 -23.74 18.16
N SER A 166 -1.57 -24.92 17.54
CA SER A 166 -2.67 -25.31 16.66
C SER A 166 -4.04 -25.30 17.33
N LYS A 167 -4.10 -25.57 18.65
CA LYS A 167 -5.35 -25.54 19.43
C LYS A 167 -5.91 -24.12 19.55
N ALA A 168 -5.05 -23.15 19.83
CA ALA A 168 -5.45 -21.74 19.90
C ALA A 168 -5.91 -21.20 18.53
N ILE A 169 -5.23 -21.59 17.44
CA ILE A 169 -5.67 -21.24 16.08
C ILE A 169 -7.06 -21.82 15.81
N LEU A 170 -7.28 -23.10 16.11
CA LEU A 170 -8.57 -23.77 15.90
C LEU A 170 -9.68 -23.12 16.73
N ALA A 171 -9.42 -22.83 18.01
CA ALA A 171 -10.38 -22.25 18.94
C ALA A 171 -10.87 -20.86 18.51
N MET A 172 -9.98 -20.04 17.95
CA MET A 172 -10.28 -18.67 17.54
C MET A 172 -10.70 -18.56 16.06
N GLY A 173 -10.41 -19.56 15.22
CA GLY A 173 -10.73 -19.55 13.79
C GLY A 173 -12.22 -19.74 13.47
N ASP A 174 -13.00 -20.39 14.34
CA ASP A 174 -14.45 -20.52 14.21
C ASP A 174 -15.14 -19.41 15.01
N LYS A 175 -15.93 -18.56 14.33
CA LYS A 175 -16.57 -17.41 14.97
C LYS A 175 -17.59 -17.76 16.04
N ILE A 176 -18.30 -18.88 15.91
CA ILE A 176 -19.26 -19.33 16.91
C ILE A 176 -18.51 -19.82 18.14
N HIS A 177 -17.48 -20.65 17.93
CA HIS A 177 -16.67 -21.20 19.01
C HIS A 177 -15.88 -20.12 19.75
N SER A 178 -15.24 -19.18 19.00
CA SER A 178 -14.50 -18.08 19.59
C SER A 178 -15.37 -17.17 20.46
N LYS A 179 -16.64 -16.95 20.09
CA LYS A 179 -17.59 -16.19 20.90
C LYS A 179 -17.96 -16.88 22.21
N ARG A 180 -18.17 -18.20 22.19
CA ARG A 180 -18.43 -18.93 23.42
C ARG A 180 -17.26 -18.83 24.39
N ILE A 181 -16.05 -19.04 23.90
CA ILE A 181 -14.85 -18.88 24.73
C ILE A 181 -14.72 -17.44 25.25
N ALA A 182 -14.99 -16.43 24.41
CA ALA A 182 -14.94 -15.04 24.84
C ALA A 182 -16.01 -14.71 25.90
N THR A 183 -17.20 -15.29 25.79
CA THR A 183 -18.25 -15.17 26.81
C THR A 183 -17.82 -15.82 28.13
N GLU A 184 -17.29 -17.05 28.10
CA GLU A 184 -16.76 -17.75 29.27
C GLU A 184 -15.60 -16.96 29.89
N ALA A 185 -14.75 -16.35 29.09
CA ALA A 185 -13.68 -15.47 29.51
C ALA A 185 -14.17 -14.08 29.97
N ARG A 186 -15.46 -13.81 30.00
CA ARG A 186 -16.10 -12.55 30.44
C ARG A 186 -15.63 -11.35 29.60
N VAL A 187 -15.38 -11.55 28.32
CA VAL A 187 -15.11 -10.46 27.36
C VAL A 187 -16.44 -9.86 26.93
N ASN A 188 -16.49 -8.54 26.75
CA ASN A 188 -17.67 -7.83 26.28
C ASN A 188 -18.06 -8.29 24.87
N MET A 189 -19.27 -8.85 24.72
CA MET A 189 -19.76 -9.40 23.46
C MET A 189 -20.73 -8.45 22.78
N ILE A 190 -20.77 -8.45 21.45
CA ILE A 190 -21.88 -7.83 20.70
C ILE A 190 -23.14 -8.60 21.07
N PRO A 191 -24.24 -7.92 21.49
CA PRO A 191 -25.50 -8.59 21.72
C PRO A 191 -25.95 -9.37 20.47
N GLY A 192 -26.23 -10.65 20.61
CA GLY A 192 -26.52 -11.52 19.48
C GLY A 192 -27.05 -12.88 19.95
N TYR A 193 -27.38 -13.73 18.99
CA TYR A 193 -27.78 -15.10 19.23
C TYR A 193 -26.56 -16.01 19.41
N ASP A 194 -26.56 -16.81 20.46
CA ASP A 194 -25.51 -17.78 20.72
C ASP A 194 -25.84 -19.11 20.02
N GLY A 195 -25.62 -19.18 18.74
CA GLY A 195 -25.87 -20.38 17.95
C GLY A 195 -25.86 -20.13 16.46
N GLU A 196 -26.05 -21.21 15.73
CA GLU A 196 -26.27 -21.18 14.28
C GLU A 196 -27.74 -20.88 13.98
N ILE A 197 -27.98 -20.07 12.95
CA ILE A 197 -29.31 -19.81 12.42
C ILE A 197 -29.60 -20.82 11.31
N ASN A 198 -30.66 -21.59 11.45
CA ASN A 198 -30.95 -22.71 10.56
C ASN A 198 -31.78 -22.31 9.33
N ASP A 199 -32.68 -21.34 9.48
CA ASP A 199 -33.58 -20.90 8.42
C ASP A 199 -33.92 -19.39 8.48
N GLU A 200 -34.68 -18.91 7.48
CA GLU A 200 -35.04 -17.51 7.33
C GLU A 200 -35.98 -17.02 8.44
N GLU A 201 -36.91 -17.87 8.93
CA GLU A 201 -37.89 -17.50 9.97
C GLU A 201 -37.23 -17.44 11.35
N GLU A 202 -36.29 -18.34 11.64
CA GLU A 202 -35.46 -18.25 12.84
C GLU A 202 -34.61 -16.98 12.82
N CYS A 203 -34.06 -16.61 11.65
CA CYS A 203 -33.33 -15.35 11.47
C CYS A 203 -34.19 -14.14 11.82
N VAL A 204 -35.41 -14.07 11.34
CA VAL A 204 -36.35 -13.00 11.66
C VAL A 204 -36.72 -12.98 13.14
N LYS A 205 -37.03 -14.13 13.72
CA LYS A 205 -37.35 -14.24 15.15
C LYS A 205 -36.20 -13.70 16.01
N VAL A 206 -34.99 -14.19 15.76
CA VAL A 206 -33.77 -13.74 16.46
C VAL A 206 -33.50 -12.26 16.25
N ALA A 207 -33.70 -11.76 15.05
CA ALA A 207 -33.55 -10.33 14.74
C ALA A 207 -34.53 -9.44 15.51
N ASN A 208 -35.76 -9.90 15.67
CA ASN A 208 -36.77 -9.21 16.50
C ASN A 208 -36.41 -9.26 17.99
N ASP A 209 -35.92 -10.39 18.50
CA ASP A 209 -35.49 -10.53 19.89
C ASP A 209 -34.30 -9.62 20.23
N ILE A 210 -33.32 -9.49 19.32
CA ILE A 210 -32.16 -8.59 19.45
C ILE A 210 -32.57 -7.12 19.24
N GLY A 211 -33.59 -6.89 18.43
CA GLY A 211 -34.02 -5.58 17.95
C GLY A 211 -33.21 -5.06 16.76
N TYR A 212 -33.90 -4.59 15.71
CA TYR A 212 -33.29 -4.02 14.51
C TYR A 212 -32.50 -2.73 14.80
N PRO A 213 -31.49 -2.34 14.00
CA PRO A 213 -30.91 -3.14 12.92
C PRO A 213 -30.01 -4.28 13.43
N VAL A 214 -29.92 -5.34 12.61
CA VAL A 214 -29.07 -6.50 12.90
C VAL A 214 -28.08 -6.75 11.76
N MET A 215 -26.98 -7.41 12.09
CA MET A 215 -25.98 -7.89 11.13
C MET A 215 -26.11 -9.40 10.99
N ILE A 216 -26.38 -9.86 9.77
CA ILE A 216 -26.39 -11.28 9.40
C ILE A 216 -25.04 -11.59 8.78
N LYS A 217 -24.33 -12.61 9.27
CA LYS A 217 -22.99 -12.93 8.79
C LYS A 217 -22.68 -14.41 8.80
N ALA A 218 -21.84 -14.84 7.84
CA ALA A 218 -21.31 -16.20 7.81
C ALA A 218 -20.38 -16.48 9.00
N SER A 219 -20.44 -17.72 9.52
CA SER A 219 -19.53 -18.18 10.57
C SER A 219 -18.10 -18.30 10.09
N ALA A 220 -17.89 -18.83 8.88
CA ALA A 220 -16.58 -18.93 8.26
C ALA A 220 -16.28 -17.69 7.39
N GLY A 221 -14.98 -17.39 7.21
CA GLY A 221 -14.48 -16.38 6.29
C GLY A 221 -14.30 -15.00 6.91
N GLY A 222 -13.75 -14.08 6.09
CA GLY A 222 -13.39 -12.70 6.45
C GLY A 222 -13.54 -11.76 5.25
N GLY A 223 -13.17 -10.48 5.44
CA GLY A 223 -13.19 -9.49 4.36
C GLY A 223 -14.57 -9.00 3.92
N GLY A 224 -15.60 -9.16 4.75
CA GLY A 224 -16.94 -8.62 4.50
C GLY A 224 -17.83 -9.46 3.56
N LYS A 225 -17.37 -10.59 3.06
CA LYS A 225 -18.19 -11.53 2.27
C LYS A 225 -19.16 -12.29 3.18
N GLY A 226 -20.37 -12.54 2.66
CA GLY A 226 -21.43 -13.22 3.45
C GLY A 226 -21.94 -12.40 4.63
N MET A 227 -21.91 -11.06 4.54
CA MET A 227 -22.38 -10.15 5.57
C MET A 227 -23.43 -9.19 5.00
N ARG A 228 -24.56 -9.01 5.71
CA ARG A 228 -25.62 -8.06 5.33
C ARG A 228 -26.27 -7.44 6.57
N ILE A 229 -26.57 -6.15 6.47
CA ILE A 229 -27.35 -5.43 7.46
C ILE A 229 -28.83 -5.62 7.11
N ALA A 230 -29.67 -5.86 8.13
CA ALA A 230 -31.12 -5.89 7.99
C ALA A 230 -31.77 -4.89 8.95
N TRP A 231 -32.69 -4.07 8.42
CA TRP A 231 -33.41 -3.04 9.17
C TRP A 231 -34.84 -3.45 9.48
N ASN A 232 -35.33 -4.55 8.89
CA ASN A 232 -36.67 -5.07 9.04
C ASN A 232 -36.70 -6.57 8.68
N ASP A 233 -37.85 -7.21 8.93
CA ASP A 233 -38.09 -8.64 8.70
C ASP A 233 -37.85 -9.08 7.24
N LYS A 234 -38.23 -8.26 6.26
CA LYS A 234 -38.04 -8.56 4.85
C LYS A 234 -36.55 -8.61 4.51
N GLU A 235 -35.82 -7.59 4.93
CA GLU A 235 -34.37 -7.51 4.70
C GLU A 235 -33.62 -8.62 5.46
N ALA A 236 -34.15 -9.06 6.62
CA ALA A 236 -33.56 -10.17 7.37
C ALA A 236 -33.67 -11.49 6.58
N ARG A 237 -34.84 -11.80 5.98
CA ARG A 237 -35.01 -12.98 5.12
C ARG A 237 -34.11 -12.93 3.89
N ASP A 238 -34.17 -11.84 3.14
CA ASP A 238 -33.37 -11.67 1.94
C ASP A 238 -31.88 -11.70 2.27
N GLY A 239 -31.48 -11.03 3.35
CA GLY A 239 -30.11 -10.98 3.84
C GLY A 239 -29.57 -12.36 4.21
N TYR A 240 -30.33 -13.15 4.95
CA TYR A 240 -29.97 -14.53 5.31
C TYR A 240 -29.74 -15.41 4.08
N ARG A 241 -30.72 -15.46 3.16
CA ARG A 241 -30.65 -16.25 1.95
C ARG A 241 -29.41 -15.92 1.09
N LEU A 242 -29.21 -14.62 0.81
CA LEU A 242 -28.10 -14.15 -0.01
C LEU A 242 -26.74 -14.35 0.66
N SER A 243 -26.66 -14.11 1.98
CA SER A 243 -25.41 -14.31 2.73
C SER A 243 -25.03 -15.78 2.82
N LYS A 244 -26.01 -16.68 3.03
CA LYS A 244 -25.81 -18.13 3.06
C LYS A 244 -25.29 -18.66 1.71
N GLN A 245 -25.89 -18.20 0.61
CA GLN A 245 -25.45 -18.58 -0.74
C GLN A 245 -24.03 -18.11 -1.04
N GLU A 246 -23.71 -16.86 -0.68
CA GLU A 246 -22.37 -16.29 -0.85
C GLU A 246 -21.33 -17.01 0.01
N ALA A 247 -21.66 -17.33 1.25
CA ALA A 247 -20.80 -18.06 2.18
C ALA A 247 -20.46 -19.45 1.64
N LYS A 248 -21.46 -20.19 1.19
CA LYS A 248 -21.29 -21.52 0.61
C LYS A 248 -20.38 -21.51 -0.60
N SER A 249 -20.57 -20.53 -1.50
CA SER A 249 -19.76 -20.44 -2.72
C SER A 249 -18.33 -19.97 -2.48
N SER A 250 -18.12 -19.10 -1.48
CA SER A 250 -16.81 -18.49 -1.21
C SER A 250 -15.96 -19.26 -0.21
N PHE A 251 -16.58 -19.92 0.76
CA PHE A 251 -15.88 -20.55 1.89
C PHE A 251 -16.17 -22.04 2.06
N GLY A 252 -17.17 -22.58 1.34
CA GLY A 252 -17.62 -23.97 1.51
C GLY A 252 -18.41 -24.23 2.80
N ASP A 253 -18.64 -23.22 3.64
CA ASP A 253 -19.36 -23.25 4.91
C ASP A 253 -20.51 -22.25 4.85
N ASP A 254 -21.74 -22.71 5.09
CA ASP A 254 -22.96 -21.91 4.98
C ASP A 254 -23.64 -21.61 6.35
N ARG A 255 -22.93 -21.89 7.47
CA ARG A 255 -23.41 -21.56 8.82
C ARG A 255 -23.50 -20.07 9.02
N MET A 256 -24.68 -19.60 9.49
CA MET A 256 -25.00 -18.18 9.66
C MET A 256 -25.22 -17.82 11.12
N LEU A 257 -24.90 -16.57 11.47
CA LEU A 257 -25.17 -15.99 12.79
C LEU A 257 -25.75 -14.58 12.66
N VAL A 258 -26.50 -14.13 13.68
CA VAL A 258 -27.14 -12.83 13.74
C VAL A 258 -26.74 -12.10 15.02
N GLU A 259 -26.34 -10.83 14.84
CA GLU A 259 -25.91 -9.95 15.93
C GLU A 259 -26.53 -8.56 15.80
N LYS A 260 -26.53 -7.80 16.90
CA LYS A 260 -26.87 -6.38 16.86
C LYS A 260 -25.93 -5.65 15.92
N PHE A 261 -26.46 -4.85 15.02
CA PHE A 261 -25.65 -3.93 14.24
C PHE A 261 -25.23 -2.73 15.09
N ILE A 262 -23.92 -2.52 15.19
CA ILE A 262 -23.36 -1.35 15.88
C ILE A 262 -23.21 -0.23 14.83
N ASP A 263 -23.96 0.85 15.01
CA ASP A 263 -23.92 1.97 14.05
C ASP A 263 -22.69 2.84 14.28
N ASN A 264 -22.06 3.25 13.18
CA ASN A 264 -20.88 4.12 13.17
C ASN A 264 -19.77 3.71 14.16
N PRO A 265 -19.36 2.43 14.22
CA PRO A 265 -18.37 2.01 15.18
C PRO A 265 -16.99 2.50 14.79
N ARG A 266 -16.11 2.59 15.80
CA ARG A 266 -14.67 2.56 15.59
C ARG A 266 -14.17 1.13 15.64
N HIS A 267 -13.20 0.84 14.82
CA HIS A 267 -12.48 -0.44 14.84
C HIS A 267 -11.19 -0.24 15.63
N ILE A 268 -11.20 -0.70 16.87
CA ILE A 268 -10.04 -0.64 17.77
C ILE A 268 -9.56 -2.05 18.03
N GLU A 269 -8.27 -2.25 18.02
CA GLU A 269 -7.68 -3.56 18.24
C GLU A 269 -6.58 -3.52 19.29
N MET A 270 -6.44 -4.59 20.06
CA MET A 270 -5.47 -4.71 21.12
C MET A 270 -4.42 -5.75 20.77
N GLN A 271 -3.16 -5.34 20.64
CA GLN A 271 -2.04 -6.25 20.45
C GLN A 271 -1.76 -7.01 21.73
N VAL A 272 -1.76 -8.35 21.67
CA VAL A 272 -1.32 -9.22 22.78
C VAL A 272 -0.03 -9.92 22.41
N LEU A 273 0.75 -10.26 23.44
CA LEU A 273 1.94 -11.06 23.34
C LEU A 273 1.97 -12.04 24.53
N CYS A 274 2.05 -13.33 24.24
CA CYS A 274 1.99 -14.38 25.22
C CYS A 274 3.16 -15.35 25.04
N ASP A 275 3.59 -16.00 26.13
CA ASP A 275 4.62 -17.03 26.10
C ASP A 275 4.08 -18.43 26.46
N LYS A 276 4.91 -19.45 26.28
CA LYS A 276 4.59 -20.85 26.60
C LYS A 276 4.55 -21.15 28.11
N HIS A 277 4.80 -20.15 28.95
CA HIS A 277 4.87 -20.27 30.40
C HIS A 277 3.66 -19.64 31.12
N GLY A 278 2.66 -19.19 30.35
CA GLY A 278 1.45 -18.57 30.88
C GLY A 278 1.56 -17.08 31.18
N ASN A 279 2.61 -16.41 30.72
CA ASN A 279 2.70 -14.96 30.80
C ASN A 279 2.01 -14.33 29.58
N ALA A 280 1.18 -13.31 29.79
CA ALA A 280 0.47 -12.57 28.77
C ALA A 280 0.54 -11.08 29.07
N ILE A 281 0.86 -10.28 28.08
CA ILE A 281 0.88 -8.80 28.13
C ILE A 281 0.14 -8.24 26.93
N TRP A 282 -0.36 -7.00 27.06
CA TRP A 282 -0.92 -6.23 25.97
C TRP A 282 -0.02 -5.03 25.63
N LEU A 283 0.10 -4.70 24.36
CA LEU A 283 1.05 -3.71 23.79
C LEU A 283 0.34 -2.45 23.28
N ASN A 284 -0.68 -2.01 23.97
CA ASN A 284 -1.56 -0.91 23.61
C ASN A 284 -2.44 -1.22 22.38
N GLU A 285 -3.35 -0.29 22.11
CA GLU A 285 -4.30 -0.38 21.02
C GLU A 285 -3.80 0.28 19.73
N ARG A 286 -4.46 -0.14 18.64
CA ARG A 286 -4.42 0.53 17.33
C ARG A 286 -5.84 0.94 16.93
N GLU A 287 -5.98 2.10 16.31
CA GLU A 287 -7.18 2.59 15.68
C GLU A 287 -7.14 2.25 14.19
N CYS A 288 -8.05 1.41 13.72
CA CYS A 288 -8.09 0.89 12.36
C CYS A 288 -9.42 1.21 11.65
N SER A 289 -10.05 2.33 11.99
CA SER A 289 -11.38 2.69 11.48
C SER A 289 -11.38 3.15 10.03
N ILE A 290 -10.25 3.63 9.48
CA ILE A 290 -10.19 4.01 8.08
C ILE A 290 -10.07 2.77 7.22
N GLN A 291 -11.20 2.37 6.66
CA GLN A 291 -11.34 1.13 5.91
C GLN A 291 -12.03 1.36 4.58
N ARG A 292 -11.67 0.55 3.60
CA ARG A 292 -12.33 0.46 2.31
C ARG A 292 -12.85 -0.97 2.13
N ARG A 293 -14.16 -1.15 2.01
CA ARG A 293 -14.77 -2.49 1.87
C ARG A 293 -14.26 -3.47 2.95
N ASN A 294 -14.19 -3.02 4.20
CA ASN A 294 -13.63 -3.73 5.36
C ASN A 294 -12.11 -4.04 5.28
N GLN A 295 -11.37 -3.42 4.37
CA GLN A 295 -9.91 -3.49 4.34
C GLN A 295 -9.32 -2.22 4.94
N LYS A 296 -8.41 -2.37 5.91
CA LYS A 296 -7.70 -1.28 6.57
C LYS A 296 -6.83 -0.53 5.55
N VAL A 297 -6.81 0.81 5.62
CA VAL A 297 -6.08 1.69 4.69
C VAL A 297 -5.12 2.61 5.43
N ILE A 298 -5.58 3.18 6.55
CA ILE A 298 -4.75 4.01 7.45
C ILE A 298 -5.03 3.54 8.88
N GLU A 299 -3.96 3.31 9.62
CA GLU A 299 -3.98 2.91 11.01
C GLU A 299 -3.17 3.89 11.86
N GLU A 300 -3.60 4.12 13.10
CA GLU A 300 -2.87 4.92 14.07
C GLU A 300 -2.72 4.22 15.43
N ALA A 301 -1.66 4.53 16.13
CA ALA A 301 -1.43 4.12 17.51
C ALA A 301 -0.77 5.26 18.31
N PRO A 302 -1.27 5.52 19.52
CA PRO A 302 -2.51 5.01 20.13
C PRO A 302 -3.76 5.59 19.45
N SER A 303 -4.96 5.15 19.85
CA SER A 303 -6.23 5.74 19.39
C SER A 303 -6.46 7.10 20.04
N SER A 304 -6.91 8.07 19.24
CA SER A 304 -7.34 9.39 19.74
C SER A 304 -8.65 9.36 20.54
N PHE A 305 -9.36 8.25 20.49
CA PHE A 305 -10.67 8.07 21.13
C PHE A 305 -10.61 7.32 22.46
N VAL A 306 -9.64 6.38 22.58
CA VAL A 306 -9.50 5.51 23.74
C VAL A 306 -8.77 6.23 24.86
N ASP A 307 -9.44 6.42 25.99
CA ASP A 307 -8.81 6.94 27.21
C ASP A 307 -8.05 5.86 27.99
N PRO A 308 -7.20 6.22 28.98
CA PRO A 308 -6.39 5.26 29.72
C PRO A 308 -7.20 4.18 30.46
N GLU A 309 -8.38 4.52 30.97
CA GLU A 309 -9.27 3.57 31.67
C GLU A 309 -9.83 2.53 30.71
N MET A 310 -10.31 2.99 29.57
CA MET A 310 -10.82 2.11 28.52
C MET A 310 -9.72 1.22 27.99
N ARG A 311 -8.52 1.76 27.69
CA ARG A 311 -7.33 1.01 27.27
C ARG A 311 -7.01 -0.14 28.22
N LYS A 312 -6.98 0.15 29.52
CA LYS A 312 -6.72 -0.83 30.56
C LYS A 312 -7.77 -1.94 30.57
N LYS A 313 -9.06 -1.58 30.43
CA LYS A 313 -10.17 -2.57 30.40
C LYS A 313 -10.08 -3.45 29.15
N MET A 314 -9.85 -2.85 27.97
CA MET A 314 -9.68 -3.60 26.73
C MET A 314 -8.46 -4.51 26.78
N GLY A 315 -7.31 -4.03 27.27
CA GLY A 315 -6.10 -4.82 27.44
C GLY A 315 -6.28 -5.99 28.39
N ALA A 316 -6.95 -5.77 29.51
CA ALA A 316 -7.25 -6.83 30.47
C ALA A 316 -8.15 -7.93 29.86
N GLN A 317 -9.20 -7.55 29.13
CA GLN A 317 -10.07 -8.53 28.47
C GLN A 317 -9.34 -9.26 27.32
N ALA A 318 -8.49 -8.56 26.56
CA ALA A 318 -7.71 -9.17 25.50
C ALA A 318 -6.71 -10.22 26.04
N THR A 319 -6.00 -9.91 27.13
CA THR A 319 -5.10 -10.89 27.78
C THR A 319 -5.84 -12.03 28.45
N GLN A 320 -7.00 -11.75 29.04
CA GLN A 320 -7.85 -12.79 29.63
C GLN A 320 -8.33 -13.80 28.58
N LEU A 321 -8.76 -13.31 27.41
CA LEU A 321 -9.13 -14.17 26.29
C LEU A 321 -7.95 -15.00 25.79
N ALA A 322 -6.78 -14.38 25.60
CA ALA A 322 -5.57 -15.07 25.16
C ALA A 322 -5.17 -16.20 26.13
N LEU A 323 -5.22 -15.93 27.44
CA LEU A 323 -4.94 -16.95 28.47
C LEU A 323 -5.98 -18.08 28.46
N ALA A 324 -7.27 -17.79 28.26
CA ALA A 324 -8.33 -18.76 28.20
C ALA A 324 -8.15 -19.83 27.11
N VAL A 325 -7.53 -19.44 25.99
CA VAL A 325 -7.22 -20.35 24.87
C VAL A 325 -5.81 -20.92 24.91
N GLY A 326 -5.03 -20.62 25.95
CA GLY A 326 -3.63 -21.02 26.04
C GLY A 326 -2.76 -20.46 24.92
N TYR A 327 -2.96 -19.19 24.57
CA TYR A 327 -2.24 -18.52 23.50
C TYR A 327 -0.75 -18.32 23.84
N ASP A 328 0.14 -18.54 22.87
CA ASP A 328 1.59 -18.54 23.08
C ASP A 328 2.39 -17.88 21.95
N SER A 329 1.93 -16.74 21.48
CA SER A 329 2.60 -15.93 20.45
C SER A 329 2.10 -14.48 20.47
N ALA A 330 2.45 -13.71 19.44
CA ALA A 330 1.81 -12.43 19.13
C ALA A 330 0.44 -12.67 18.48
N GLY A 331 -0.58 -11.97 18.95
CA GLY A 331 -1.93 -12.00 18.41
C GLY A 331 -2.63 -10.68 18.62
N THR A 332 -3.81 -10.52 18.02
CA THR A 332 -4.57 -9.28 18.10
C THR A 332 -6.04 -9.57 18.39
N VAL A 333 -6.59 -8.91 19.39
CA VAL A 333 -8.02 -8.95 19.71
C VAL A 333 -8.67 -7.69 19.16
N GLU A 334 -9.61 -7.85 18.23
CA GLU A 334 -10.32 -6.77 17.57
C GLU A 334 -11.64 -6.47 18.29
N PHE A 335 -11.93 -5.18 18.43
CA PHE A 335 -13.13 -4.66 19.08
C PHE A 335 -13.85 -3.64 18.20
N LEU A 336 -15.18 -3.63 18.25
CA LEU A 336 -15.99 -2.51 17.81
C LEU A 336 -16.30 -1.61 19.00
N VAL A 337 -16.13 -0.31 18.82
CA VAL A 337 -16.37 0.68 19.86
C VAL A 337 -17.44 1.65 19.38
N ASP A 338 -18.51 1.79 20.16
CA ASP A 338 -19.60 2.73 19.86
C ASP A 338 -19.28 4.17 20.31
N SER A 339 -20.15 5.11 19.94
CA SER A 339 -20.01 6.53 20.30
C SER A 339 -20.10 6.79 21.82
N LYS A 340 -20.64 5.85 22.61
CA LYS A 340 -20.75 5.91 24.07
C LYS A 340 -19.55 5.29 24.79
N LYS A 341 -18.51 4.89 24.03
CA LYS A 341 -17.31 4.20 24.53
C LYS A 341 -17.59 2.80 25.08
N ASN A 342 -18.70 2.15 24.71
CA ASN A 342 -18.83 0.73 24.93
C ASN A 342 -18.03 -0.02 23.87
N PHE A 343 -17.29 -1.05 24.26
CA PHE A 343 -16.51 -1.86 23.35
C PHE A 343 -16.96 -3.33 23.39
N TYR A 344 -16.92 -3.98 22.23
CA TYR A 344 -17.44 -5.30 22.01
C TYR A 344 -16.45 -6.12 21.19
N PHE A 345 -16.19 -7.35 21.62
CA PHE A 345 -15.34 -8.28 20.90
C PHE A 345 -15.88 -8.58 19.50
N LEU A 346 -15.00 -8.47 18.51
CA LEU A 346 -15.28 -8.81 17.12
C LEU A 346 -14.68 -10.15 16.74
N GLU A 347 -13.35 -10.27 16.83
CA GLU A 347 -12.60 -11.48 16.54
C GLU A 347 -11.18 -11.43 17.15
N MET A 348 -10.48 -12.56 17.15
CA MET A 348 -9.08 -12.63 17.50
C MET A 348 -8.28 -13.16 16.32
N ASN A 349 -7.34 -12.37 15.82
CA ASN A 349 -6.40 -12.79 14.80
C ASN A 349 -5.22 -13.51 15.43
N THR A 350 -5.07 -14.80 15.10
CA THR A 350 -4.07 -15.69 15.68
C THR A 350 -2.74 -15.66 14.93
N ARG A 351 -2.33 -14.49 14.51
CA ARG A 351 -1.14 -14.23 13.71
C ARG A 351 -0.59 -12.84 13.94
N LEU A 352 0.59 -12.58 13.42
CA LEU A 352 1.10 -11.22 13.26
C LEU A 352 0.19 -10.44 12.29
N GLN A 353 -0.12 -9.19 12.61
CA GLN A 353 -0.90 -8.33 11.73
C GLN A 353 -0.03 -7.43 10.84
N VAL A 354 -0.60 -6.94 9.73
CA VAL A 354 0.07 -6.02 8.80
C VAL A 354 0.57 -4.79 9.54
N GLU A 355 -0.29 -4.19 10.35
CA GLU A 355 -0.13 -2.93 11.07
C GLU A 355 0.68 -3.01 12.39
N HIS A 356 1.37 -4.14 12.66
CA HIS A 356 2.23 -4.27 13.83
C HIS A 356 3.32 -3.17 13.95
N PRO A 357 3.82 -2.58 12.87
CA PRO A 357 4.88 -1.56 12.95
C PRO A 357 4.51 -0.33 13.78
N ILE A 358 3.23 0.09 13.82
CA ILE A 358 2.83 1.25 14.64
C ILE A 358 2.84 0.91 16.13
N THR A 359 2.53 -0.32 16.51
CA THR A 359 2.71 -0.80 17.89
C THR A 359 4.18 -0.83 18.27
N GLU A 360 5.04 -1.32 17.38
CA GLU A 360 6.50 -1.30 17.59
C GLU A 360 7.01 0.13 17.79
N ALA A 361 6.54 1.08 16.98
CA ALA A 361 6.95 2.47 17.05
C ALA A 361 6.61 3.13 18.39
N ILE A 362 5.41 2.87 18.96
CA ILE A 362 4.97 3.47 20.20
C ILE A 362 5.46 2.73 21.45
N THR A 363 5.81 1.45 21.35
CA THR A 363 6.31 0.66 22.50
C THR A 363 7.82 0.54 22.53
N GLY A 364 8.47 0.58 21.37
CA GLY A 364 9.91 0.35 21.22
C GLY A 364 10.27 -1.15 21.20
N LEU A 365 9.31 -2.05 21.07
CA LEU A 365 9.52 -3.50 20.98
C LEU A 365 9.58 -3.96 19.53
N ASP A 366 10.40 -4.98 19.25
CA ASP A 366 10.35 -5.74 17.99
C ASP A 366 9.47 -6.99 18.20
N ILE A 367 8.25 -6.95 17.69
CA ILE A 367 7.27 -8.04 17.87
C ILE A 367 7.77 -9.33 17.20
N VAL A 368 8.43 -9.24 16.04
CA VAL A 368 9.01 -10.42 15.37
C VAL A 368 10.13 -11.03 16.20
N GLN A 369 10.99 -10.21 16.84
CA GLN A 369 12.00 -10.70 17.79
C GLN A 369 11.36 -11.47 18.93
N GLN A 370 10.31 -10.94 19.54
CA GLN A 370 9.61 -11.58 20.64
C GLN A 370 8.92 -12.89 20.20
N MET A 371 8.32 -12.93 19.00
CA MET A 371 7.74 -14.15 18.43
C MET A 371 8.79 -15.26 18.28
N LEU A 372 9.98 -14.92 17.77
CA LEU A 372 11.09 -15.87 17.61
C LEU A 372 11.59 -16.39 18.96
N ARG A 373 11.72 -15.51 19.96
CA ARG A 373 12.14 -15.87 21.31
C ARG A 373 11.13 -16.81 21.99
N VAL A 374 9.84 -16.47 21.95
CA VAL A 374 8.75 -17.28 22.49
C VAL A 374 8.68 -18.65 21.80
N CYS A 375 8.79 -18.67 20.47
CA CYS A 375 8.78 -19.92 19.70
C CYS A 375 9.95 -20.82 20.06
N TYR A 376 11.14 -20.26 20.32
CA TYR A 376 12.31 -21.02 20.79
C TYR A 376 12.04 -21.65 22.16
N GLY A 377 11.31 -20.97 23.04
CA GLY A 377 10.94 -21.44 24.38
C GLY A 377 11.26 -20.47 25.51
N HIS A 378 11.69 -19.25 25.19
CA HIS A 378 11.99 -18.25 26.21
C HIS A 378 10.72 -17.68 26.84
N LYS A 379 10.85 -17.29 28.10
CA LYS A 379 9.85 -16.47 28.80
C LYS A 379 9.90 -15.04 28.27
N LEU A 380 8.77 -14.35 28.36
CA LEU A 380 8.77 -12.89 28.17
C LEU A 380 9.70 -12.25 29.22
N ASN A 381 10.65 -11.46 28.75
CA ASN A 381 11.56 -10.65 29.59
C ASN A 381 10.98 -9.27 29.91
N ILE A 382 9.74 -9.01 29.52
CA ILE A 382 9.03 -7.74 29.60
C ILE A 382 7.79 -7.94 30.46
N LYS A 383 7.54 -7.03 31.40
CA LYS A 383 6.33 -7.01 32.22
C LYS A 383 5.34 -5.98 31.70
N GLN A 384 4.06 -6.12 32.04
CA GLN A 384 3.04 -5.13 31.66
C GLN A 384 3.39 -3.70 32.14
N SER A 385 4.05 -3.57 33.28
CA SER A 385 4.51 -2.27 33.80
C SER A 385 5.54 -1.56 32.94
N ASP A 386 6.25 -2.31 32.09
CA ASP A 386 7.34 -1.80 31.26
C ASP A 386 6.81 -1.26 29.92
N ILE A 387 5.54 -1.57 29.60
CA ILE A 387 4.88 -1.15 28.39
C ILE A 387 4.32 0.25 28.54
N GLY A 388 4.99 1.21 27.93
CA GLY A 388 4.57 2.62 27.83
C GLY A 388 4.03 2.98 26.46
N ILE A 389 3.69 4.26 26.29
CA ILE A 389 3.37 4.88 25.01
C ILE A 389 4.39 5.96 24.73
N ARG A 390 5.12 5.85 23.64
CA ARG A 390 6.13 6.79 23.17
C ARG A 390 5.59 7.53 21.94
N GLY A 391 5.11 8.76 22.16
CA GLY A 391 4.61 9.56 21.05
C GLY A 391 3.38 8.97 20.35
N TRP A 392 3.36 9.08 19.03
CA TRP A 392 2.26 8.69 18.17
C TRP A 392 2.76 8.16 16.84
N ALA A 393 2.13 7.13 16.29
CA ALA A 393 2.51 6.56 15.01
C ALA A 393 1.30 6.42 14.08
N PHE A 394 1.54 6.60 12.78
CA PHE A 394 0.59 6.31 11.71
C PHE A 394 1.20 5.30 10.73
N GLU A 395 0.38 4.41 10.21
CA GLU A 395 0.70 3.59 9.04
C GLU A 395 -0.26 3.92 7.91
N CYS A 396 0.28 4.12 6.71
CA CYS A 396 -0.49 4.20 5.47
C CYS A 396 -0.11 3.00 4.60
N ARG A 397 -1.10 2.22 4.20
CA ARG A 397 -0.90 1.13 3.25
C ARG A 397 -0.85 1.69 1.83
N VAL A 398 0.34 1.76 1.27
CA VAL A 398 0.54 2.20 -0.12
C VAL A 398 0.31 1.02 -1.04
N TYR A 399 -0.79 1.08 -1.80
CA TYR A 399 -1.20 0.04 -2.75
C TYR A 399 -1.02 0.49 -4.20
N ALA A 400 -0.71 -0.46 -5.08
CA ALA A 400 -0.80 -0.29 -6.53
C ALA A 400 -2.27 -0.40 -6.96
N GLU A 401 -3.02 0.68 -6.75
CA GLU A 401 -4.46 0.78 -7.01
C GLU A 401 -4.81 2.18 -7.51
N ASP A 402 -5.80 2.26 -8.40
CA ASP A 402 -6.30 3.51 -8.93
C ASP A 402 -7.39 4.10 -8.01
N PRO A 403 -7.09 5.14 -7.21
CA PRO A 403 -8.05 5.69 -6.26
C PRO A 403 -9.22 6.42 -6.92
N TYR A 404 -9.10 6.82 -8.18
CA TYR A 404 -10.12 7.52 -8.94
C TYR A 404 -11.22 6.59 -9.48
N LYS A 405 -11.00 5.28 -9.42
CA LYS A 405 -11.94 4.26 -9.87
C LYS A 405 -12.51 3.50 -8.68
N GLY A 406 -13.55 4.04 -8.05
CA GLY A 406 -14.27 3.40 -6.93
C GLY A 406 -13.38 3.07 -5.73
N PHE A 407 -12.44 3.96 -5.39
CA PHE A 407 -11.44 3.85 -4.31
C PHE A 407 -10.38 2.77 -4.50
N GLY A 408 -10.15 2.28 -5.71
CA GLY A 408 -9.01 1.46 -5.99
C GLY A 408 -9.31 0.19 -6.77
N LEU A 409 -9.20 0.29 -8.09
CA LEU A 409 -8.99 -0.87 -8.93
C LEU A 409 -7.50 -1.22 -8.93
N PRO A 410 -7.13 -2.50 -8.82
CA PRO A 410 -5.74 -2.92 -8.88
C PRO A 410 -5.05 -2.43 -10.15
N SER A 411 -3.83 -1.96 -9.99
CA SER A 411 -2.95 -1.53 -11.09
C SER A 411 -1.71 -2.41 -11.10
N VAL A 412 -1.41 -2.99 -12.24
CA VAL A 412 -0.26 -3.89 -12.41
C VAL A 412 0.79 -3.24 -13.30
N GLY A 413 1.98 -3.76 -13.29
CA GLY A 413 3.06 -3.33 -14.15
C GLY A 413 4.38 -3.15 -13.44
N ARG A 414 5.37 -2.68 -14.21
CA ARG A 414 6.74 -2.53 -13.73
C ARG A 414 6.98 -1.17 -13.12
N LEU A 415 7.60 -1.14 -11.94
CA LEU A 415 8.08 0.08 -11.32
C LEU A 415 9.26 0.64 -12.09
N THR A 416 9.05 1.75 -12.78
CA THR A 416 10.10 2.43 -13.57
C THR A 416 10.94 3.35 -12.73
N LYS A 417 10.41 3.85 -11.60
CA LYS A 417 11.12 4.60 -10.58
C LYS A 417 10.50 4.38 -9.21
N TYR A 418 11.37 4.21 -8.22
CA TYR A 418 10.98 3.97 -6.84
C TYR A 418 11.98 4.58 -5.87
N GLU A 419 11.57 5.62 -5.11
CA GLU A 419 12.39 6.31 -4.12
C GLU A 419 11.57 6.48 -2.84
N GLU A 420 11.94 5.77 -1.77
CA GLU A 420 11.30 5.87 -0.45
C GLU A 420 11.64 7.20 0.24
N PRO A 421 10.70 7.78 1.01
CA PRO A 421 10.86 9.09 1.64
C PRO A 421 11.70 9.04 2.95
N LEU A 422 12.73 8.22 3.01
CA LEU A 422 13.55 7.98 4.22
C LEU A 422 14.34 9.21 4.70
N LYS A 423 14.37 10.29 3.93
CA LYS A 423 14.97 11.56 4.35
C LYS A 423 14.07 12.37 5.28
N VAL A 424 12.80 12.04 5.35
CA VAL A 424 11.87 12.65 6.30
C VAL A 424 12.09 12.00 7.66
N GLU A 425 12.32 12.82 8.68
CA GLU A 425 12.56 12.32 10.04
C GLU A 425 11.38 11.51 10.57
N GLY A 426 11.66 10.40 11.26
CA GLY A 426 10.64 9.53 11.84
C GLY A 426 9.85 8.70 10.82
N VAL A 427 10.37 8.52 9.61
CA VAL A 427 9.78 7.66 8.58
C VAL A 427 10.41 6.27 8.59
N ARG A 428 9.56 5.26 8.49
CA ARG A 428 9.90 3.86 8.26
C ARG A 428 9.12 3.35 7.06
N CYS A 429 9.80 2.65 6.15
CA CYS A 429 9.21 1.97 5.01
C CYS A 429 9.43 0.47 5.13
N ASP A 430 8.34 -0.28 5.32
CA ASP A 430 8.36 -1.73 5.20
C ASP A 430 7.88 -2.08 3.79
N SER A 431 8.82 -2.34 2.88
CA SER A 431 8.55 -2.65 1.48
C SER A 431 9.19 -3.98 1.07
N GLY A 432 8.56 -4.64 0.09
CA GLY A 432 9.05 -5.90 -0.49
C GLY A 432 9.53 -5.73 -1.94
N ILE A 433 9.65 -4.48 -2.40
CA ILE A 433 9.94 -4.15 -3.80
C ILE A 433 11.07 -3.14 -3.92
N ARG A 434 11.52 -2.92 -5.14
CA ARG A 434 12.54 -1.94 -5.52
C ARG A 434 12.29 -1.45 -6.94
N GLU A 435 13.03 -0.45 -7.36
CA GLU A 435 13.01 -0.01 -8.76
C GLU A 435 13.27 -1.20 -9.70
N GLY A 436 12.44 -1.33 -10.73
CA GLY A 436 12.45 -2.45 -11.68
C GLY A 436 11.62 -3.67 -11.26
N SER A 437 11.09 -3.72 -10.03
CA SER A 437 10.16 -4.78 -9.62
C SER A 437 8.86 -4.70 -10.38
N GLU A 438 8.21 -5.84 -10.57
CA GLU A 438 6.91 -5.96 -11.22
C GLU A 438 5.82 -6.22 -10.17
N ILE A 439 4.72 -5.47 -10.26
CA ILE A 439 3.51 -5.71 -9.48
C ILE A 439 2.66 -6.70 -10.26
N SER A 440 2.54 -7.92 -9.73
CA SER A 440 1.89 -9.05 -10.39
C SER A 440 0.38 -9.08 -10.12
N ILE A 441 -0.39 -9.61 -11.06
CA ILE A 441 -1.83 -9.87 -10.92
C ILE A 441 -2.16 -10.97 -9.90
N TYR A 442 -1.19 -11.82 -9.55
CA TYR A 442 -1.40 -13.01 -8.71
C TYR A 442 -1.40 -12.74 -7.23
N TYR A 443 -0.88 -11.59 -6.79
CA TYR A 443 -0.63 -11.30 -5.38
C TYR A 443 -1.26 -9.98 -4.95
N ASP A 444 -1.21 -9.74 -3.64
CA ASP A 444 -1.68 -8.49 -3.05
C ASP A 444 -0.92 -7.28 -3.64
N PRO A 445 -1.61 -6.18 -4.01
CA PRO A 445 -1.00 -5.00 -4.61
C PRO A 445 -0.22 -4.12 -3.63
N LEU A 446 0.03 -4.56 -2.41
CA LEU A 446 0.73 -3.79 -1.38
C LEU A 446 2.18 -3.49 -1.81
N ILE A 447 2.46 -2.21 -2.02
CA ILE A 447 3.79 -1.69 -2.35
C ILE A 447 4.62 -1.53 -1.09
N CYS A 448 4.07 -0.83 -0.09
CA CYS A 448 4.79 -0.48 1.13
C CYS A 448 3.81 -0.18 2.26
N LYS A 449 4.23 -0.49 3.48
CA LYS A 449 3.68 0.09 4.70
C LYS A 449 4.51 1.31 5.04
N LEU A 450 3.95 2.49 4.78
CA LEU A 450 4.59 3.76 5.12
C LEU A 450 4.21 4.13 6.54
N VAL A 451 5.18 4.09 7.43
CA VAL A 451 5.00 4.38 8.86
C VAL A 451 5.69 5.68 9.23
N THR A 452 5.01 6.51 10.01
CA THR A 452 5.61 7.71 10.59
C THR A 452 5.40 7.74 12.10
N HIS A 453 6.39 8.26 12.81
CA HIS A 453 6.35 8.43 14.26
C HIS A 453 6.66 9.88 14.63
N GLY A 454 5.95 10.43 15.58
CA GLY A 454 6.15 11.79 16.12
C GLY A 454 6.00 11.82 17.62
N LYS A 455 6.40 12.93 18.26
CA LYS A 455 6.21 13.13 19.70
C LYS A 455 4.73 13.19 20.11
N ASP A 456 3.88 13.59 19.17
CA ASP A 456 2.43 13.70 19.32
C ASP A 456 1.74 13.41 17.97
N ARG A 457 0.40 13.33 17.99
CA ARG A 457 -0.42 13.00 16.82
C ARG A 457 -0.21 13.99 15.68
N GLN A 458 -0.11 15.30 15.99
CA GLN A 458 0.03 16.33 14.97
C GLN A 458 1.38 16.22 14.25
N GLN A 459 2.47 16.02 14.98
CA GLN A 459 3.79 15.85 14.37
C GLN A 459 3.88 14.58 13.51
N ALA A 460 3.26 13.48 13.97
CA ALA A 460 3.22 12.23 13.19
C ALA A 460 2.45 12.42 11.88
N LEU A 461 1.32 13.16 11.90
CA LEU A 461 0.55 13.53 10.70
C LEU A 461 1.32 14.44 9.76
N ASP A 462 2.03 15.45 10.28
CA ASP A 462 2.82 16.36 9.46
C ASP A 462 3.98 15.61 8.78
N ARG A 463 4.63 14.68 9.50
CA ARG A 463 5.64 13.76 8.92
C ARG A 463 5.04 12.84 7.85
N MET A 464 3.81 12.34 8.05
CA MET A 464 3.13 11.52 7.06
C MET A 464 2.82 12.31 5.79
N ARG A 465 2.30 13.53 5.92
CA ARG A 465 2.11 14.46 4.80
C ARG A 465 3.41 14.64 4.02
N ASP A 466 4.48 14.99 4.71
CA ASP A 466 5.78 15.26 4.09
C ASP A 466 6.37 13.98 3.46
N ALA A 467 6.16 12.82 4.08
CA ALA A 467 6.56 11.53 3.53
C ALA A 467 5.80 11.21 2.23
N LEU A 468 4.48 11.36 2.21
CA LEU A 468 3.66 11.12 1.01
C LEU A 468 4.00 12.07 -0.14
N ASP A 469 4.29 13.35 0.15
CA ASP A 469 4.70 14.33 -0.84
C ASP A 469 6.10 14.04 -1.43
N ASN A 470 6.96 13.34 -0.68
CA ASN A 470 8.32 12.95 -1.08
C ASN A 470 8.42 11.51 -1.63
N TYR A 471 7.37 10.72 -1.56
CA TYR A 471 7.40 9.33 -2.03
C TYR A 471 7.27 9.26 -3.55
N VAL A 472 8.31 8.79 -4.23
CA VAL A 472 8.34 8.71 -5.69
C VAL A 472 8.04 7.28 -6.14
N ILE A 473 6.90 7.10 -6.77
CA ILE A 473 6.50 5.86 -7.42
C ILE A 473 6.12 6.18 -8.87
N ARG A 474 6.68 5.44 -9.85
CA ARG A 474 6.36 5.55 -11.26
C ARG A 474 6.18 4.16 -11.87
N GLY A 475 5.24 4.04 -12.78
CA GLY A 475 4.81 2.81 -13.43
C GLY A 475 3.35 2.56 -13.13
N PRO A 476 3.00 1.66 -12.22
CA PRO A 476 1.61 1.44 -11.81
C PRO A 476 1.00 2.68 -11.16
N THR A 477 -0.32 2.83 -11.30
CA THR A 477 -1.10 3.78 -10.52
C THR A 477 -1.13 3.33 -9.05
N HIS A 478 -1.16 4.26 -8.12
CA HIS A 478 -1.09 4.00 -6.68
C HIS A 478 -2.03 4.93 -5.90
N ASN A 479 -2.39 4.53 -4.69
CA ASN A 479 -3.36 5.22 -3.85
C ASN A 479 -2.81 6.41 -3.04
N ILE A 480 -1.54 6.81 -3.21
CA ILE A 480 -0.95 7.97 -2.49
C ILE A 480 -1.82 9.24 -2.60
N PRO A 481 -2.44 9.59 -3.76
CA PRO A 481 -3.31 10.75 -3.84
C PRO A 481 -4.43 10.75 -2.79
N LEU A 482 -5.10 9.62 -2.61
CA LEU A 482 -6.17 9.45 -1.61
C LEU A 482 -5.61 9.50 -0.18
N LEU A 483 -4.52 8.78 0.09
CA LEU A 483 -3.87 8.80 1.41
C LEU A 483 -3.48 10.22 1.82
N ARG A 484 -2.89 10.96 0.89
CA ARG A 484 -2.43 12.34 1.10
C ARG A 484 -3.59 13.30 1.40
N ASP A 485 -4.72 13.12 0.74
CA ASP A 485 -5.92 13.92 0.95
C ASP A 485 -6.55 13.63 2.32
N ILE A 486 -6.69 12.34 2.69
CA ILE A 486 -7.21 11.92 4.00
C ILE A 486 -6.37 12.51 5.14
N ILE A 487 -5.03 12.46 5.05
CA ILE A 487 -4.12 12.97 6.09
C ILE A 487 -4.30 14.48 6.36
N GLU A 488 -4.74 15.25 5.37
CA GLU A 488 -5.00 16.69 5.51
C GLU A 488 -6.47 17.02 5.78
N GLU A 489 -7.37 16.05 5.61
CA GLU A 489 -8.80 16.28 5.80
C GLU A 489 -9.10 16.64 7.27
N LYS A 490 -9.99 17.64 7.46
CA LYS A 490 -10.22 18.27 8.77
C LYS A 490 -10.82 17.32 9.82
N ARG A 491 -11.71 16.41 9.43
CA ARG A 491 -12.29 15.40 10.34
C ARG A 491 -11.22 14.42 10.80
N PHE A 492 -10.40 13.94 9.84
CA PHE A 492 -9.31 13.03 10.14
C PHE A 492 -8.29 13.67 11.10
N ARG A 493 -7.88 14.92 10.82
CA ARG A 493 -6.95 15.65 11.70
C ARG A 493 -7.51 15.87 13.11
N LYS A 494 -8.83 16.02 13.27
CA LYS A 494 -9.50 16.11 14.57
C LYS A 494 -9.68 14.75 15.27
N GLY A 495 -9.43 13.64 14.60
CA GLY A 495 -9.71 12.30 15.11
C GLY A 495 -11.19 11.92 15.09
N ASP A 496 -12.03 12.61 14.31
CA ASP A 496 -13.44 12.29 14.09
C ASP A 496 -13.56 11.26 12.96
N ILE A 497 -13.26 10.02 13.29
CA ILE A 497 -13.17 8.90 12.35
C ILE A 497 -14.04 7.72 12.80
N THR A 498 -14.68 7.07 11.85
CA THR A 498 -15.48 5.86 12.05
C THR A 498 -15.26 4.92 10.87
N THR A 499 -15.78 3.71 10.92
CA THR A 499 -15.71 2.77 9.78
C THR A 499 -16.48 3.27 8.53
N LYS A 500 -17.35 4.27 8.66
CA LYS A 500 -18.05 4.94 7.55
C LYS A 500 -17.32 6.18 7.01
N TYR A 501 -16.14 6.50 7.51
CA TYR A 501 -15.42 7.73 7.16
C TYR A 501 -15.28 7.94 5.64
N LEU A 502 -14.82 6.92 4.90
CA LEU A 502 -14.60 7.07 3.45
C LEU A 502 -15.87 7.36 2.65
N PRO A 503 -16.98 6.58 2.78
CA PRO A 503 -18.20 6.88 2.05
C PRO A 503 -18.87 8.19 2.50
N GLU A 504 -18.70 8.64 3.73
CA GLU A 504 -19.21 9.92 4.21
C GLU A 504 -18.40 11.11 3.70
N THR A 505 -17.07 10.97 3.63
CA THR A 505 -16.16 12.05 3.19
C THR A 505 -16.11 12.15 1.66
N TYR A 506 -16.23 11.02 0.96
CA TYR A 506 -16.15 10.94 -0.50
C TYR A 506 -17.38 10.22 -1.10
N PRO A 507 -18.59 10.78 -1.00
CA PRO A 507 -19.82 10.12 -1.45
C PRO A 507 -19.83 9.82 -2.96
N GLU A 508 -19.23 10.71 -3.76
CA GLU A 508 -19.09 10.55 -5.22
C GLU A 508 -17.76 9.85 -5.63
N GLY A 509 -17.02 9.33 -4.64
CA GLY A 509 -15.68 8.81 -4.85
C GLY A 509 -14.59 9.89 -4.77
N PHE A 510 -13.34 9.46 -4.81
CA PHE A 510 -12.19 10.37 -4.75
C PHE A 510 -11.94 10.98 -6.14
N MET A 511 -11.96 12.31 -6.23
CA MET A 511 -11.79 13.06 -7.48
C MET A 511 -10.42 13.74 -7.63
N GLY A 512 -9.54 13.58 -6.63
CA GLY A 512 -8.24 14.25 -6.58
C GLY A 512 -8.23 15.44 -5.64
N ALA A 513 -7.04 16.01 -5.40
CA ALA A 513 -6.88 17.15 -4.53
C ALA A 513 -7.55 18.39 -5.16
N LEU A 514 -8.45 19.02 -4.41
CA LEU A 514 -9.05 20.29 -4.79
C LEU A 514 -8.10 21.42 -4.43
N LEU A 515 -7.73 22.24 -5.42
CA LEU A 515 -6.89 23.40 -5.23
C LEU A 515 -7.73 24.66 -5.05
N ASN A 516 -7.31 25.55 -4.15
CA ASN A 516 -7.84 26.89 -4.08
C ASN A 516 -7.17 27.80 -5.15
N GLU A 517 -7.68 29.00 -5.38
CA GLU A 517 -7.15 29.92 -6.40
C GLU A 517 -5.68 30.29 -6.22
N GLU A 518 -5.18 30.34 -4.97
CA GLU A 518 -3.76 30.62 -4.68
C GLU A 518 -2.90 29.42 -5.13
N GLU A 519 -3.30 28.23 -4.78
CA GLU A 519 -2.62 26.97 -5.11
C GLU A 519 -2.65 26.68 -6.61
N GLU A 520 -3.78 26.95 -7.30
CA GLU A 520 -3.86 26.86 -8.76
C GLU A 520 -2.85 27.83 -9.41
N ARG A 521 -2.77 29.05 -8.90
CA ARG A 521 -1.82 30.05 -9.39
C ARG A 521 -0.38 29.64 -9.16
N ASP A 522 -0.10 29.05 -8.01
CA ASP A 522 1.26 28.60 -7.66
C ASP A 522 1.73 27.48 -8.58
N ILE A 523 0.88 26.49 -8.87
CA ILE A 523 1.24 25.38 -9.77
C ILE A 523 1.33 25.83 -11.23
N VAL A 524 0.51 26.78 -11.66
CA VAL A 524 0.60 27.43 -12.97
C VAL A 524 1.92 28.17 -13.11
N ALA A 525 2.28 29.00 -12.12
CA ALA A 525 3.54 29.73 -12.08
C ALA A 525 4.74 28.77 -12.14
N LEU A 526 4.69 27.69 -11.35
CA LEU A 526 5.74 26.68 -11.32
C LEU A 526 5.93 26.00 -12.70
N SER A 527 4.84 25.60 -13.36
CA SER A 527 4.92 24.94 -14.66
C SER A 527 5.53 25.85 -15.73
N ALA A 528 5.19 27.14 -15.71
CA ALA A 528 5.77 28.14 -16.58
C ALA A 528 7.27 28.39 -16.29
N ALA A 529 7.65 28.44 -15.00
CA ALA A 529 9.06 28.57 -14.59
C ALA A 529 9.90 27.36 -15.05
N LEU A 530 9.38 26.14 -14.93
CA LEU A 530 10.04 24.93 -15.43
C LEU A 530 10.23 24.96 -16.95
N GLN A 531 9.23 25.45 -17.69
CA GLN A 531 9.34 25.63 -19.15
C GLN A 531 10.34 26.71 -19.49
N ALA A 532 10.34 27.86 -18.80
CA ALA A 532 11.31 28.93 -19.00
C ALA A 532 12.74 28.43 -18.72
N ARG A 533 12.92 27.67 -17.62
CA ARG A 533 14.20 27.01 -17.28
C ARG A 533 14.68 26.09 -18.41
N LYS A 534 13.77 25.26 -18.95
CA LYS A 534 14.05 24.35 -20.07
C LYS A 534 14.45 25.14 -21.32
N SER A 535 13.70 26.19 -21.65
CA SER A 535 13.96 27.06 -22.82
C SER A 535 15.29 27.79 -22.69
N ALA A 536 15.58 28.37 -21.52
CA ALA A 536 16.86 29.04 -21.25
C ALA A 536 18.04 28.08 -21.40
N ARG A 537 17.92 26.87 -20.82
CA ARG A 537 18.96 25.84 -20.96
C ARG A 537 19.18 25.44 -22.41
N SER A 538 18.12 25.27 -23.20
CA SER A 538 18.23 24.91 -24.61
C SER A 538 18.98 25.96 -25.40
N GLN A 539 18.76 27.26 -25.13
CA GLN A 539 19.45 28.36 -25.81
C GLN A 539 20.97 28.36 -25.53
N GLN A 540 21.43 27.89 -24.38
CA GLN A 540 22.85 27.76 -24.08
C GLN A 540 23.58 26.78 -25.00
N PHE A 541 22.89 25.79 -25.58
CA PHE A 541 23.47 24.78 -26.47
C PHE A 541 23.29 25.09 -27.96
N MET A 542 22.32 25.92 -28.32
CA MET A 542 21.98 26.17 -29.72
C MET A 542 22.92 27.20 -30.45
N ASN A 543 23.63 28.03 -29.70
CA ASN A 543 24.46 29.11 -30.28
C ASN A 543 25.97 28.88 -30.04
N GLN A 544 26.51 27.70 -30.37
CA GLN A 544 27.94 27.45 -30.26
C GLN A 544 28.78 28.04 -31.43
N THR A 545 28.17 28.58 -32.48
CA THR A 545 28.88 29.34 -33.47
C THR A 545 29.29 30.67 -32.87
N ARG A 546 30.59 30.88 -32.68
CA ARG A 546 31.23 32.11 -32.25
C ARG A 546 30.90 33.30 -33.21
N GLN A 547 29.72 33.85 -33.10
CA GLN A 547 29.54 35.23 -33.52
C GLN A 547 30.06 36.13 -32.41
N ARG A 548 31.05 36.97 -32.73
CA ARG A 548 31.53 38.07 -31.89
C ARG A 548 30.40 39.07 -31.69
N GLY A 549 29.46 38.79 -30.82
CA GLY A 549 28.36 39.64 -30.42
C GLY A 549 27.98 39.32 -28.98
N THR A 550 27.45 40.27 -28.28
CA THR A 550 27.02 40.18 -26.87
C THR A 550 26.33 38.85 -26.58
N VAL A 551 26.95 38.02 -25.72
CA VAL A 551 26.33 36.81 -25.20
C VAL A 551 25.12 37.25 -24.40
N HIS A 552 23.93 37.13 -24.97
CA HIS A 552 22.70 37.35 -24.25
C HIS A 552 22.55 36.19 -23.24
N ASP A 553 22.59 36.52 -21.95
CA ASP A 553 22.28 35.58 -20.90
C ASP A 553 20.78 35.19 -21.02
N PRO A 554 20.46 33.93 -21.36
CA PRO A 554 19.07 33.52 -21.55
C PRO A 554 18.21 33.63 -20.29
N TYR A 555 18.83 33.70 -19.10
CA TYR A 555 18.11 33.92 -17.85
C TYR A 555 17.77 35.38 -17.57
N LYS A 556 18.30 36.34 -18.37
CA LYS A 556 17.93 37.75 -18.32
C LYS A 556 16.80 38.13 -19.28
N LYS A 557 16.27 37.13 -19.99
CA LYS A 557 15.16 37.30 -20.93
C LYS A 557 13.84 37.10 -20.19
N GLU A 558 12.83 37.87 -20.56
CA GLU A 558 11.44 37.64 -20.18
C GLU A 558 10.82 36.52 -21.04
N TYR A 559 10.02 35.64 -20.40
CA TYR A 559 9.34 34.55 -21.07
C TYR A 559 7.84 34.68 -20.92
N ASP A 560 7.12 34.75 -22.04
CA ASP A 560 5.66 34.83 -22.09
C ASP A 560 5.06 33.51 -22.51
N TYR A 561 4.23 32.97 -21.66
CA TYR A 561 3.53 31.71 -21.86
C TYR A 561 2.03 31.84 -21.62
N VAL A 562 1.28 30.93 -22.23
CA VAL A 562 -0.09 30.59 -21.82
C VAL A 562 -0.06 29.17 -21.26
N VAL A 563 -0.55 29.04 -20.04
CA VAL A 563 -0.65 27.74 -19.36
C VAL A 563 -2.10 27.29 -19.40
N GLU A 564 -2.32 26.12 -19.99
CA GLU A 564 -3.62 25.43 -20.01
C GLU A 564 -3.60 24.32 -18.98
N PHE A 565 -4.61 24.28 -18.08
CA PHE A 565 -4.76 23.25 -17.06
C PHE A 565 -6.24 22.90 -16.83
N PRO A 566 -6.53 21.61 -16.49
CA PRO A 566 -7.89 21.18 -16.18
C PRO A 566 -8.29 21.67 -14.79
N ARG A 567 -9.50 22.18 -14.63
CA ARG A 567 -10.14 22.37 -13.31
C ARG A 567 -11.00 21.17 -13.00
N TYR A 568 -10.67 20.47 -11.93
CA TYR A 568 -11.45 19.32 -11.48
C TYR A 568 -12.84 19.72 -10.91
N SER A 569 -13.01 21.00 -10.54
CA SER A 569 -14.29 21.54 -10.03
C SER A 569 -15.35 21.75 -11.11
N GLU A 570 -14.98 21.74 -12.40
CA GLU A 570 -15.88 21.95 -13.53
C GLU A 570 -15.55 20.90 -14.59
N GLU A 571 -16.32 19.83 -14.66
CA GLU A 571 -16.11 18.72 -15.57
C GLU A 571 -16.02 19.22 -17.03
N GLY A 572 -14.87 19.05 -17.66
CA GLY A 572 -14.59 19.45 -19.04
C GLY A 572 -14.16 20.91 -19.23
N SER A 573 -14.06 21.76 -18.21
CA SER A 573 -13.56 23.11 -18.35
C SER A 573 -12.03 23.14 -18.35
N VAL A 574 -11.45 23.78 -19.37
CA VAL A 574 -10.02 24.04 -19.51
C VAL A 574 -9.76 25.49 -19.22
N HIS A 575 -9.05 25.77 -18.14
CA HIS A 575 -8.63 27.14 -17.82
C HIS A 575 -7.32 27.50 -18.52
N ARG A 576 -7.19 28.76 -18.98
CA ARG A 576 -5.99 29.28 -19.62
C ARG A 576 -5.54 30.53 -18.88
N ALA A 577 -4.33 30.49 -18.32
CA ALA A 577 -3.72 31.62 -17.64
C ALA A 577 -2.58 32.23 -18.48
N SER A 578 -2.50 33.54 -18.54
CA SER A 578 -1.36 34.27 -19.12
C SER A 578 -0.24 34.38 -18.08
N VAL A 579 0.97 33.94 -18.42
CA VAL A 579 2.09 33.88 -17.49
C VAL A 579 3.34 34.51 -18.04
N GLN A 580 3.90 35.48 -17.31
CA GLN A 580 5.20 36.09 -17.57
C GLN A 580 6.21 35.62 -16.52
N VAL A 581 7.37 35.13 -16.97
CA VAL A 581 8.43 34.63 -16.11
C VAL A 581 9.69 35.46 -16.26
N ASN A 582 10.15 36.04 -15.14
CA ASN A 582 11.38 36.81 -15.05
C ASN A 582 12.29 36.23 -14.00
N PHE A 583 13.47 35.71 -14.39
CA PHE A 583 14.49 35.28 -13.44
C PHE A 583 15.21 36.48 -12.83
N ILE A 584 15.31 36.50 -11.49
CA ILE A 584 15.92 37.63 -10.78
C ILE A 584 17.43 37.61 -11.00
N ASP A 585 18.00 38.70 -11.51
CA ASP A 585 19.42 38.87 -11.79
C ASP A 585 20.07 37.74 -12.62
N GLY A 586 19.28 37.10 -13.47
CA GLY A 586 19.73 35.92 -14.22
C GLY A 586 19.93 34.65 -13.38
N ASN A 587 19.45 34.62 -12.14
CA ASN A 587 19.55 33.47 -11.27
C ASN A 587 18.43 32.45 -11.56
N PRO A 588 18.76 31.25 -12.06
CA PRO A 588 17.77 30.26 -12.42
C PRO A 588 16.99 29.66 -11.23
N SER A 589 17.40 29.99 -10.00
CA SER A 589 16.75 29.49 -8.76
C SER A 589 15.80 30.53 -8.14
N GLN A 590 15.63 31.70 -8.76
CA GLN A 590 14.75 32.75 -8.26
C GLN A 590 13.99 33.40 -9.42
N ALA A 591 12.68 33.44 -9.34
CA ALA A 591 11.83 34.03 -10.36
C ALA A 591 10.70 34.88 -9.77
N ASN A 592 10.43 36.03 -10.40
CA ASN A 592 9.19 36.76 -10.25
C ASN A 592 8.30 36.40 -11.45
N ILE A 593 7.10 35.91 -11.12
CA ILE A 593 6.16 35.40 -12.11
C ILE A 593 4.86 36.19 -11.99
N LEU A 594 4.32 36.63 -13.10
CA LEU A 594 2.98 37.23 -13.16
C LEU A 594 2.02 36.19 -13.76
N VAL A 595 1.00 35.82 -13.06
CA VAL A 595 -0.07 34.93 -13.52
C VAL A 595 -1.35 35.77 -13.57
N ASP A 596 -1.88 36.03 -14.76
CA ASP A 596 -3.03 36.92 -14.97
C ASP A 596 -2.89 38.25 -14.21
N GLY A 597 -1.68 38.85 -14.24
CA GLY A 597 -1.33 40.09 -13.57
C GLY A 597 -1.06 39.98 -12.06
N LYS A 598 -1.29 38.80 -11.43
CA LYS A 598 -0.99 38.57 -10.01
C LYS A 598 0.44 38.03 -9.83
N LYS A 599 1.19 38.62 -8.90
CA LYS A 599 2.60 38.28 -8.67
C LYS A 599 2.76 37.02 -7.85
N VAL A 600 3.65 36.13 -8.28
CA VAL A 600 4.10 34.94 -7.56
C VAL A 600 5.63 34.99 -7.46
N ASN A 601 6.18 34.87 -6.27
CA ASN A 601 7.62 34.81 -6.01
C ASN A 601 8.02 33.34 -5.82
N LEU A 602 8.91 32.85 -6.68
CA LEU A 602 9.41 31.48 -6.65
C LEU A 602 10.90 31.48 -6.30
N ARG A 603 11.29 30.63 -5.32
CA ARG A 603 12.68 30.38 -4.94
C ARG A 603 12.92 28.88 -4.78
N GLY A 604 14.08 28.41 -5.25
CA GLY A 604 14.52 27.03 -5.11
C GLY A 604 15.17 26.48 -6.37
N ASP A 605 15.72 25.28 -6.27
CA ASP A 605 16.40 24.62 -7.38
C ASP A 605 15.39 23.98 -8.35
N LEU A 606 15.17 24.65 -9.48
CA LEU A 606 14.32 24.19 -10.59
C LEU A 606 15.05 23.13 -11.45
N ASN A 607 15.68 22.13 -10.81
CA ASN A 607 16.42 21.10 -11.50
C ASN A 607 15.49 20.03 -12.09
N LEU A 608 15.33 20.05 -13.41
CA LEU A 608 14.49 19.12 -14.17
C LEU A 608 14.94 17.63 -14.10
N ALA A 609 16.11 17.35 -13.53
CA ALA A 609 16.59 15.97 -13.33
C ALA A 609 16.14 15.37 -12.00
N ARG A 610 15.66 16.19 -11.05
CA ARG A 610 15.14 15.72 -9.77
C ARG A 610 13.71 15.25 -9.90
N SER A 611 13.36 14.18 -9.22
CA SER A 611 11.99 13.68 -9.15
C SER A 611 11.12 14.56 -8.27
N VAL A 612 11.68 15.05 -7.16
CA VAL A 612 11.01 15.93 -6.21
C VAL A 612 11.71 17.29 -6.20
N LEU A 613 10.92 18.35 -6.26
CA LEU A 613 11.36 19.73 -6.12
C LEU A 613 10.88 20.28 -4.77
N HIS A 614 11.81 20.81 -3.98
CA HIS A 614 11.52 21.57 -2.77
C HIS A 614 11.72 23.05 -3.07
N LEU A 615 10.63 23.79 -3.02
CA LEU A 615 10.58 25.18 -3.44
C LEU A 615 9.94 26.05 -2.37
N THR A 616 10.18 27.34 -2.42
CA THR A 616 9.45 28.33 -1.65
C THR A 616 8.63 29.18 -2.64
N VAL A 617 7.32 29.15 -2.48
CA VAL A 617 6.38 29.96 -3.28
C VAL A 617 5.69 30.94 -2.35
N ASN A 618 5.83 32.22 -2.62
CA ASN A 618 5.30 33.32 -1.77
C ASN A 618 5.68 33.19 -0.28
N GLY A 619 6.87 32.64 0.02
CA GLY A 619 7.35 32.42 1.38
C GLY A 619 6.89 31.10 2.02
N LYS A 620 6.02 30.31 1.38
CA LYS A 620 5.57 29.00 1.82
C LYS A 620 6.41 27.88 1.21
N GLY A 621 6.82 26.89 2.00
CA GLY A 621 7.48 25.68 1.50
C GLY A 621 6.51 24.81 0.71
N VAL A 622 6.92 24.39 -0.47
CA VAL A 622 6.14 23.54 -1.38
C VAL A 622 7.00 22.37 -1.84
N ALA A 623 6.52 21.15 -1.66
CA ALA A 623 7.07 19.95 -2.29
C ALA A 623 6.19 19.57 -3.49
N THR A 624 6.81 19.33 -4.64
CA THR A 624 6.11 18.87 -5.84
C THR A 624 6.99 17.92 -6.63
N GLN A 625 6.37 17.00 -7.37
CA GLN A 625 7.11 16.05 -8.18
C GLN A 625 6.89 16.30 -9.67
N ILE A 626 7.94 16.10 -10.47
CA ILE A 626 7.82 16.06 -11.92
C ILE A 626 7.55 14.62 -12.33
N ALA A 627 6.29 14.30 -12.64
CA ALA A 627 5.90 12.97 -13.08
C ALA A 627 6.24 12.71 -14.54
N SER A 628 5.99 13.72 -15.40
CA SER A 628 6.28 13.64 -16.83
C SER A 628 6.67 15.02 -17.37
N LYS A 629 7.53 15.04 -18.35
CA LYS A 629 7.97 16.24 -19.06
C LYS A 629 8.06 15.95 -20.56
N LYS A 630 7.03 16.31 -21.28
CA LYS A 630 6.98 16.26 -22.75
C LYS A 630 7.20 17.67 -23.34
N PRO A 631 7.44 17.83 -24.63
CA PRO A 631 7.49 19.16 -25.26
C PRO A 631 6.18 19.93 -25.02
N GLY A 632 6.27 21.08 -24.34
CA GLY A 632 5.11 21.89 -24.02
C GLY A 632 4.12 21.32 -23.00
N GLU A 633 4.46 20.22 -22.33
CA GLU A 633 3.59 19.56 -21.35
C GLU A 633 4.39 19.10 -20.13
N PHE A 634 3.85 19.38 -18.95
CA PHE A 634 4.34 18.85 -17.68
C PHE A 634 3.20 18.16 -16.95
N THR A 635 3.46 17.00 -16.37
CA THR A 635 2.60 16.44 -15.34
C THR A 635 3.32 16.64 -14.00
N LEU A 636 2.73 17.47 -13.15
CA LEU A 636 3.23 17.75 -11.81
C LEU A 636 2.36 17.01 -10.81
N ILE A 637 2.99 16.36 -9.81
CA ILE A 637 2.25 15.84 -8.66
C ILE A 637 2.34 16.89 -7.57
N TYR A 638 1.19 17.39 -7.17
CA TYR A 638 1.04 18.37 -6.09
C TYR A 638 -0.05 17.91 -5.14
N LYS A 639 0.22 17.98 -3.84
CA LYS A 639 -0.68 17.38 -2.82
C LYS A 639 -1.08 15.93 -3.15
N GLY A 640 -0.12 15.13 -3.62
CA GLY A 640 -0.33 13.75 -4.02
C GLY A 640 -1.01 13.54 -5.37
N SER A 641 -1.74 14.51 -5.91
CA SER A 641 -2.54 14.38 -7.13
C SER A 641 -1.78 14.87 -8.39
N PRO A 642 -1.96 14.21 -9.54
CA PRO A 642 -1.31 14.59 -10.78
C PRO A 642 -2.07 15.73 -11.50
N PHE A 643 -1.39 16.82 -11.83
CA PHE A 643 -1.90 17.93 -12.63
C PHE A 643 -1.18 18.01 -13.96
N LYS A 644 -1.93 17.88 -15.04
CA LYS A 644 -1.40 17.93 -16.40
C LYS A 644 -1.48 19.35 -16.93
N MET A 645 -0.30 20.00 -17.06
CA MET A 645 -0.16 21.39 -17.47
C MET A 645 0.38 21.45 -18.89
N LYS A 646 -0.31 22.16 -19.80
CA LYS A 646 0.23 22.49 -21.12
C LYS A 646 0.75 23.92 -21.09
N VAL A 647 2.04 24.08 -21.36
CA VAL A 647 2.71 25.39 -21.35
C VAL A 647 3.12 25.75 -22.78
N MET A 648 2.49 26.75 -23.34
CA MET A 648 2.67 27.15 -24.72
C MET A 648 3.22 28.60 -24.81
N PRO A 649 4.16 28.90 -25.69
CA PRO A 649 4.46 30.29 -26.05
C PRO A 649 3.17 31.02 -26.46
N ALA A 650 3.05 32.29 -26.13
CA ALA A 650 1.85 33.09 -26.45
C ALA A 650 1.50 33.04 -27.97
N LEU A 651 2.51 33.06 -28.83
CA LEU A 651 2.30 32.90 -30.27
C LEU A 651 1.67 31.55 -30.64
N ALA A 652 2.16 30.45 -30.04
CA ALA A 652 1.61 29.10 -30.29
C ALA A 652 0.16 28.99 -29.86
N ASN A 653 -0.20 29.57 -28.72
CA ASN A 653 -1.59 29.63 -28.26
C ASN A 653 -2.49 30.37 -29.24
N ASN A 654 -2.01 31.51 -29.82
CA ASN A 654 -2.76 32.25 -30.81
C ASN A 654 -2.97 31.48 -32.12
N MET A 655 -2.08 30.56 -32.46
CA MET A 655 -2.19 29.71 -33.65
C MET A 655 -3.09 28.46 -33.43
N LEU A 656 -3.38 28.08 -32.20
CA LEU A 656 -4.23 26.91 -31.89
C LEU A 656 -5.60 26.96 -32.53
N LYS A 657 -6.19 28.16 -32.67
CA LYS A 657 -7.50 28.34 -33.30
C LYS A 657 -7.56 27.88 -34.76
N PHE A 658 -6.42 27.72 -35.41
CA PHE A 658 -6.31 27.22 -36.77
C PHE A 658 -6.07 25.72 -36.89
N MET A 659 -5.83 25.04 -35.74
CA MET A 659 -5.62 23.58 -35.69
C MET A 659 -6.96 22.85 -35.73
N LYS A 660 -7.04 21.81 -36.55
CA LYS A 660 -8.21 20.91 -36.58
C LYS A 660 -8.21 20.00 -35.37
N GLU A 661 -9.38 19.84 -34.74
CA GLU A 661 -9.56 18.88 -33.66
C GLU A 661 -9.43 17.45 -34.19
N LYS A 662 -8.75 16.58 -33.40
CA LYS A 662 -8.72 15.15 -33.68
C LYS A 662 -10.06 14.53 -33.35
N PRO A 663 -10.60 13.62 -34.17
CA PRO A 663 -11.85 12.93 -33.84
C PRO A 663 -11.68 12.13 -32.54
N LYS A 664 -12.63 12.28 -31.64
CA LYS A 664 -12.70 11.47 -30.39
C LYS A 664 -13.31 10.12 -30.72
N LEU A 665 -12.70 9.03 -30.23
CA LEU A 665 -13.28 7.69 -30.27
C LEU A 665 -14.51 7.67 -29.33
N ASP A 666 -15.62 7.17 -29.82
CA ASP A 666 -16.82 6.97 -29.02
C ASP A 666 -16.68 5.69 -28.18
N LEU A 667 -16.39 5.86 -26.90
CA LEU A 667 -16.21 4.76 -25.94
C LEU A 667 -17.52 4.13 -25.48
N SER A 668 -18.70 4.71 -25.83
CA SER A 668 -19.99 4.11 -25.47
C SER A 668 -20.31 2.84 -26.27
N THR A 669 -19.65 2.71 -27.44
CA THR A 669 -19.84 1.57 -28.34
C THR A 669 -18.94 0.39 -28.08
N VAL A 670 -18.00 0.49 -27.14
CA VAL A 670 -17.04 -0.55 -26.82
C VAL A 670 -16.93 -0.78 -25.32
N VAL A 671 -16.83 -2.03 -24.91
CA VAL A 671 -16.49 -2.39 -23.53
C VAL A 671 -15.02 -2.81 -23.53
N ILE A 672 -14.23 -2.03 -22.79
CA ILE A 672 -12.78 -2.23 -22.69
C ILE A 672 -12.39 -2.77 -21.31
N ALA A 673 -11.29 -3.50 -21.25
CA ALA A 673 -10.70 -3.95 -19.99
C ALA A 673 -10.18 -2.70 -19.22
N PRO A 674 -10.70 -2.43 -18.02
CA PRO A 674 -10.28 -1.26 -17.22
C PRO A 674 -8.90 -1.44 -16.56
N MET A 675 -8.38 -2.68 -16.56
CA MET A 675 -7.11 -3.08 -15.97
C MET A 675 -6.65 -4.41 -16.56
N PRO A 676 -5.40 -4.80 -16.42
CA PRO A 676 -4.97 -6.17 -16.78
C PRO A 676 -5.58 -7.20 -15.83
N GLY A 677 -6.00 -8.34 -16.37
CA GLY A 677 -6.61 -9.41 -15.57
C GLY A 677 -7.05 -10.61 -16.40
N ALA A 678 -7.62 -11.63 -15.74
CA ALA A 678 -8.15 -12.81 -16.37
C ALA A 678 -9.68 -12.73 -16.52
N ILE A 679 -10.21 -13.11 -17.67
CA ILE A 679 -11.65 -13.18 -17.91
C ILE A 679 -12.21 -14.42 -17.20
N LYS A 680 -13.11 -14.21 -16.25
CA LYS A 680 -13.75 -15.27 -15.45
C LYS A 680 -14.96 -15.87 -16.17
N SER A 681 -15.82 -15.00 -16.68
CA SER A 681 -17.02 -15.37 -17.42
C SER A 681 -17.34 -14.34 -18.49
N VAL A 682 -17.98 -14.78 -19.57
CA VAL A 682 -18.51 -13.94 -20.65
C VAL A 682 -19.97 -14.30 -20.85
N THR A 683 -20.87 -13.37 -20.58
CA THR A 683 -22.32 -13.52 -20.77
C THR A 683 -22.78 -13.00 -22.13
N ALA A 684 -22.02 -12.05 -22.72
CA ALA A 684 -22.28 -11.49 -24.03
C ALA A 684 -22.10 -12.53 -25.15
N LYS A 685 -23.01 -12.51 -26.10
CA LYS A 685 -22.92 -13.32 -27.34
C LYS A 685 -23.12 -12.42 -28.56
N GLU A 686 -22.41 -12.68 -29.65
CA GLU A 686 -22.58 -11.92 -30.87
C GLU A 686 -24.05 -11.97 -31.34
N GLY A 687 -24.59 -10.83 -31.72
CA GLY A 687 -26.00 -10.70 -32.11
C GLY A 687 -27.00 -10.52 -30.98
N MET A 688 -26.58 -10.62 -29.71
CA MET A 688 -27.44 -10.44 -28.54
C MET A 688 -27.79 -8.97 -28.35
N MET A 689 -29.07 -8.68 -28.04
CA MET A 689 -29.50 -7.34 -27.57
C MET A 689 -29.16 -7.19 -26.11
N VAL A 690 -28.52 -6.07 -25.75
CA VAL A 690 -28.15 -5.73 -24.39
C VAL A 690 -28.66 -4.34 -24.02
N THR A 691 -28.97 -4.15 -22.75
CA THR A 691 -29.39 -2.85 -22.20
C THR A 691 -28.20 -2.17 -21.53
N GLU A 692 -28.23 -0.84 -21.47
CA GLU A 692 -27.26 -0.09 -20.70
C GLU A 692 -27.22 -0.57 -19.24
N GLY A 693 -26.01 -0.75 -18.70
CA GLY A 693 -25.78 -1.30 -17.37
C GLY A 693 -25.88 -2.83 -17.26
N GLN A 694 -26.19 -3.56 -18.35
CA GLN A 694 -26.19 -5.02 -18.33
C GLN A 694 -24.79 -5.59 -18.28
N GLU A 695 -24.56 -6.59 -17.41
CA GLU A 695 -23.28 -7.30 -17.31
C GLU A 695 -22.97 -8.11 -18.57
N LEU A 696 -21.82 -7.86 -19.18
CA LEU A 696 -21.37 -8.51 -20.41
C LEU A 696 -20.25 -9.53 -20.17
N CYS A 697 -19.37 -9.24 -19.22
CA CYS A 697 -18.35 -10.18 -18.78
C CYS A 697 -17.87 -9.84 -17.36
N VAL A 698 -17.28 -10.84 -16.70
CA VAL A 698 -16.65 -10.68 -15.39
C VAL A 698 -15.15 -10.89 -15.54
N MET A 699 -14.37 -9.95 -15.04
CA MET A 699 -12.93 -10.01 -15.04
C MET A 699 -12.41 -10.14 -13.60
N GLU A 700 -11.40 -10.97 -13.40
CA GLU A 700 -10.73 -11.17 -12.11
C GLU A 700 -9.29 -10.65 -12.17
N ALA A 701 -8.93 -9.82 -11.23
CA ALA A 701 -7.55 -9.38 -10.99
C ALA A 701 -7.31 -9.21 -9.49
N MET A 702 -6.16 -9.67 -8.99
CA MET A 702 -5.73 -9.49 -7.59
C MET A 702 -6.82 -9.86 -6.56
N LYS A 703 -7.48 -11.01 -6.76
CA LYS A 703 -8.58 -11.52 -5.91
C LYS A 703 -9.88 -10.70 -5.95
N MET A 704 -9.96 -9.68 -6.80
CA MET A 704 -11.17 -8.88 -7.00
C MET A 704 -11.84 -9.28 -8.31
N GLN A 705 -13.17 -9.43 -8.26
CA GLN A 705 -13.99 -9.67 -9.44
C GLN A 705 -14.73 -8.38 -9.81
N ASN A 706 -14.62 -7.97 -11.06
CA ASN A 706 -15.28 -6.80 -11.61
C ASN A 706 -16.22 -7.20 -12.73
N SER A 707 -17.49 -6.86 -12.58
CA SER A 707 -18.48 -6.97 -13.65
C SER A 707 -18.32 -5.81 -14.62
N LEU A 708 -18.16 -6.10 -15.88
CA LEU A 708 -18.04 -5.12 -16.95
C LEU A 708 -19.40 -5.00 -17.66
N LEU A 709 -19.91 -3.77 -17.67
CA LEU A 709 -21.27 -3.47 -18.05
C LEU A 709 -21.34 -2.83 -19.44
N ALA A 710 -22.47 -2.98 -20.12
CA ALA A 710 -22.75 -2.28 -21.38
C ALA A 710 -22.86 -0.77 -21.16
N GLY A 711 -22.09 0.04 -21.92
CA GLY A 711 -22.12 1.50 -21.86
C GLY A 711 -23.34 2.13 -22.56
N LYS A 712 -24.07 1.36 -23.37
CA LYS A 712 -25.32 1.77 -24.02
C LYS A 712 -26.20 0.55 -24.29
N THR A 713 -27.49 0.80 -24.55
CA THR A 713 -28.39 -0.20 -25.11
C THR A 713 -28.09 -0.38 -26.60
N GLY A 714 -27.88 -1.63 -27.06
CA GLY A 714 -27.52 -1.92 -28.43
C GLY A 714 -27.39 -3.42 -28.68
N LYS A 715 -27.00 -3.77 -29.91
CA LYS A 715 -26.72 -5.14 -30.28
C LYS A 715 -25.22 -5.44 -30.20
N VAL A 716 -24.87 -6.59 -29.63
CA VAL A 716 -23.47 -7.03 -29.57
C VAL A 716 -22.97 -7.34 -30.97
N LYS A 717 -22.01 -6.59 -31.48
CA LYS A 717 -21.40 -6.74 -32.79
C LYS A 717 -20.33 -7.81 -32.77
N LYS A 718 -19.47 -7.79 -31.74
CA LYS A 718 -18.36 -8.73 -31.64
C LYS A 718 -17.97 -8.96 -30.20
N VAL A 719 -17.54 -10.20 -29.88
CA VAL A 719 -16.95 -10.56 -28.59
C VAL A 719 -15.52 -11.04 -28.84
N ASN A 720 -14.54 -10.30 -28.31
CA ASN A 720 -13.11 -10.50 -28.54
C ASN A 720 -12.40 -11.27 -27.42
N CYS A 721 -13.13 -11.77 -26.42
CA CYS A 721 -12.55 -12.48 -25.27
C CYS A 721 -13.32 -13.77 -24.94
N LYS A 722 -12.64 -14.68 -24.25
CA LYS A 722 -13.20 -15.96 -23.77
C LYS A 722 -12.87 -16.15 -22.29
N PRO A 723 -13.66 -16.93 -21.52
CA PRO A 723 -13.28 -17.32 -20.17
C PRO A 723 -11.90 -17.98 -20.14
N GLY A 724 -11.05 -17.52 -19.23
CA GLY A 724 -9.64 -17.95 -19.10
C GLY A 724 -8.61 -17.10 -19.84
N ASP A 725 -9.03 -16.20 -20.74
CA ASP A 725 -8.10 -15.28 -21.41
C ASP A 725 -7.52 -14.27 -20.42
N THR A 726 -6.22 -13.97 -20.57
CA THR A 726 -5.58 -12.85 -19.89
C THR A 726 -5.49 -11.65 -20.81
N VAL A 727 -5.99 -10.51 -20.39
CA VAL A 727 -6.09 -9.28 -21.19
C VAL A 727 -5.35 -8.12 -20.52
N GLU A 728 -4.86 -7.20 -21.34
CA GLU A 728 -4.23 -5.97 -20.89
C GLU A 728 -5.25 -4.83 -20.74
N GLU A 729 -4.89 -3.78 -19.99
CA GLU A 729 -5.72 -2.57 -19.89
C GLU A 729 -5.96 -1.95 -21.28
N GLY A 730 -7.21 -1.53 -21.54
CA GLY A 730 -7.61 -0.95 -22.81
C GLY A 730 -7.93 -1.96 -23.92
N PHE A 731 -7.80 -3.27 -23.65
CA PHE A 731 -8.21 -4.30 -24.61
C PHE A 731 -9.74 -4.24 -24.84
N VAL A 732 -10.16 -4.22 -26.11
CA VAL A 732 -11.59 -4.21 -26.47
C VAL A 732 -12.17 -5.60 -26.29
N LEU A 733 -13.01 -5.77 -25.28
CA LEU A 733 -13.64 -7.05 -24.92
C LEU A 733 -14.90 -7.31 -25.72
N VAL A 734 -15.77 -6.32 -25.84
CA VAL A 734 -17.05 -6.40 -26.53
C VAL A 734 -17.29 -5.12 -27.34
N GLU A 735 -17.72 -5.27 -28.56
CA GLU A 735 -18.16 -4.17 -29.43
C GLU A 735 -19.69 -4.18 -29.57
N LEU A 736 -20.30 -3.00 -29.42
CA LEU A 736 -21.75 -2.76 -29.60
C LEU A 736 -22.00 -2.00 -30.89
N GLU A 737 -23.13 -2.29 -31.56
CA GLU A 737 -23.63 -1.52 -32.69
C GLU A 737 -24.31 -0.23 -32.26
#